data_40d0e6685095a9998771db7c6768e947
#
_entry.id   40d0e6685095a9998771db7c6768e947
#
_cell.length_a   1.000
_cell.length_b   1.000
_cell.length_c   1.000
_cell.angle_alpha   90.00
_cell.angle_beta   90.00
_cell.angle_gamma   90.00
#
_symmetry.space_group_name_H-M   'P 1'
#
loop_
_entity.id
_entity.type
_entity.pdbx_description
1 polymer ?
#
loop_
_entity_poly.entity_id
_entity_poly.type
_entity_poly.pdbx_seq_one_letter_code
_entity_poly.pdbx_strand_id
1 'polypeptide(L)'
;MKDVLNRLVLVAGFCSVGWWATPLPVARAQDSAAAPANGAASEGRFLSGTRQLTYEGLRSGEGYFSRDGRSMVFQSEREPSNPFYQIYWMDRETGDIERVSPGFGKTTCAWIHPDGDRVLFASTQQDPEAITKQQNELAFRASGQTRRYAWDYDPQFDLIEWNRKTGQYTNLTHTLGYDAEGSYSPDGQYIAFASNRDAYAKTLSPREQTLFANDPAVALDLYVMRADGTDVRKITDVFGYDGGPFFSPDGKRICWRRFSEDGATAEVFSANLDGSDAKPLTRLGAMSWAPFFHPSGDYLIFSTNLQGFANFELYLVDAAGTRDPVRITTTEGFDGLPVFTPDGKSIAWTSNRTADKKSQIFIAQWNDAAAREALGLPPSTNGKDAGLSTSAVAQASGLAKANAAANDQDFKASDVGRHVDYLCRPELGGRLTGTPGEQLATAYVASYLESLGLEPAGTQRWPGPPDAAKDPTVSDNADSVGPFFQSFPYTAGVEVLSSNLLQSGDMTWRLDEDWRPLVFSNSTSIEPSEVVFAGYGIVAPADQGFPEYDSYVHLDVENKWVMVLRQMPSDVSPERRQHLARHSSLRYKAMAARDRGAKGIIVVSGPKSGVRQQLVPLQSDGALSGSSIAAISVSDAVAEKWFEKSEEKLADLQTELDRGELMMGFVLPEVSVRATIDLRQIKRYGTNVLGILRAGDKPADSLVIVGAHIDHLGTGANGSSLARDEERQGVHRGADDNASGVAAMLEIAQSLALQKKQGKLQLKHDILFAAWSGEEMGLLGSAHFADRFYETYPHLPKVEGNKLYPTVVACFNLDMVGRLREQLVLQGIGSSPFWKGEIERRNAVVGLPVTLQTDSYLPTDASSFFLKGIPILSAFTGSHSEYHTPRDTPELLNYDGAAKIARLMGLITRSVASSETIPEFTEQKAPENQGARAAMTAYLGSIPDYAQGDIQGVLLSGVSKDGPAAKAGVQAKDIVIELAGRKVENIYDYTYAIEALKAGQETEIVVRRKEEVLRFKVTPQSRQ
;
A
#
# COMPACT_ATOMS: atom_id res chain seq x y z
N MET A 1 -10.54 48.00 -22.66
CA MET A 1 -9.39 47.84 -21.77
C MET A 1 -9.72 48.13 -20.30
N LYS A 2 -10.58 49.06 -19.93
CA LYS A 2 -10.99 49.22 -18.52
C LYS A 2 -11.89 48.11 -17.96
N ASP A 3 -12.57 47.36 -18.81
CA ASP A 3 -13.50 46.30 -18.36
C ASP A 3 -12.87 44.93 -18.16
N VAL A 4 -11.70 44.68 -18.71
CA VAL A 4 -10.97 43.40 -18.54
C VAL A 4 -10.18 43.37 -17.24
N LEU A 5 -9.58 44.48 -16.82
CA LEU A 5 -8.89 44.62 -15.54
C LEU A 5 -9.83 44.48 -14.32
N ASN A 6 -11.15 44.69 -14.54
CA ASN A 6 -12.16 44.58 -13.51
C ASN A 6 -12.51 43.19 -13.07
N ARG A 7 -11.96 42.15 -13.69
CA ARG A 7 -12.29 40.74 -13.39
C ARG A 7 -11.25 39.98 -12.52
N LEU A 8 -10.06 40.56 -12.32
CA LEU A 8 -8.90 39.87 -11.73
C LEU A 8 -8.77 39.92 -10.20
N VAL A 9 -9.65 40.60 -9.46
CA VAL A 9 -9.35 40.97 -8.07
C VAL A 9 -10.39 40.52 -7.03
N LEU A 10 -10.94 39.33 -7.12
CA LEU A 10 -12.02 38.90 -6.20
C LEU A 10 -11.81 37.55 -5.52
N VAL A 11 -10.59 37.16 -5.09
CA VAL A 11 -10.36 35.84 -4.52
C VAL A 11 -9.89 35.80 -3.06
N ALA A 12 -9.76 36.90 -2.37
CA ALA A 12 -9.34 36.82 -0.98
C ALA A 12 -10.07 37.83 -0.06
N GLY A 13 -11.38 37.71 0.06
CA GLY A 13 -12.02 38.50 1.10
C GLY A 13 -13.52 38.66 0.94
N PHE A 14 -14.27 37.65 1.29
CA PHE A 14 -15.69 37.83 1.60
C PHE A 14 -15.90 37.65 3.10
N CYS A 15 -16.10 38.73 3.82
CA CYS A 15 -16.88 38.78 5.05
C CYS A 15 -18.13 39.58 4.80
N SER A 16 -19.25 38.90 4.94
CA SER A 16 -20.59 39.33 5.27
C SER A 16 -20.93 40.85 5.26
N VAL A 17 -21.90 41.27 4.44
CA VAL A 17 -23.07 42.07 4.87
C VAL A 17 -24.17 41.85 3.82
N GLY A 18 -25.37 41.47 4.28
CA GLY A 18 -26.56 41.40 3.45
C GLY A 18 -27.14 42.75 3.12
N TRP A 19 -27.65 42.87 1.89
CA TRP A 19 -28.66 43.91 1.56
C TRP A 19 -29.51 43.51 0.36
N TRP A 20 -30.77 43.80 0.46
CA TRP A 20 -31.87 43.49 -0.46
C TRP A 20 -31.72 44.30 -1.78
N ALA A 21 -32.00 43.68 -2.90
CA ALA A 21 -32.40 44.38 -4.12
C ALA A 21 -33.23 43.47 -5.04
N THR A 22 -34.29 44.06 -5.60
CA THR A 22 -35.36 43.51 -6.43
C THR A 22 -34.86 42.93 -7.77
N PRO A 23 -35.61 42.00 -8.39
CA PRO A 23 -35.17 41.31 -9.59
C PRO A 23 -35.54 42.01 -10.91
N LEU A 24 -34.67 41.97 -11.89
CA LEU A 24 -34.97 42.19 -13.31
C LEU A 24 -34.72 40.91 -14.13
N PRO A 25 -35.38 40.73 -15.29
CA PRO A 25 -35.65 39.42 -15.84
C PRO A 25 -34.46 38.75 -16.56
N VAL A 26 -34.32 37.48 -16.29
CA VAL A 26 -33.32 36.58 -16.86
C VAL A 26 -33.79 36.06 -18.23
N ALA A 27 -32.95 36.21 -19.23
CA ALA A 27 -33.05 35.45 -20.46
C ALA A 27 -32.64 34.00 -20.24
N ARG A 28 -33.48 33.05 -20.62
CA ARG A 28 -33.26 31.64 -20.58
C ARG A 28 -32.09 31.22 -21.50
N ALA A 29 -31.07 30.66 -20.94
CA ALA A 29 -30.12 29.78 -21.62
C ALA A 29 -30.48 28.33 -21.30
N GLN A 30 -30.32 27.50 -22.30
CA GLN A 30 -30.75 26.09 -22.33
C GLN A 30 -30.08 25.21 -21.29
N ASP A 31 -30.86 24.24 -20.82
CA ASP A 31 -30.48 23.17 -19.93
C ASP A 31 -29.26 22.39 -20.42
N SER A 32 -28.18 22.45 -19.68
CA SER A 32 -27.17 21.40 -19.66
C SER A 32 -27.37 20.59 -18.37
N ALA A 33 -27.45 19.28 -18.53
CA ALA A 33 -27.78 18.31 -17.51
C ALA A 33 -26.99 18.48 -16.23
N ALA A 34 -27.69 18.44 -15.10
CA ALA A 34 -27.12 18.43 -13.76
C ALA A 34 -26.15 17.25 -13.59
N ALA A 35 -24.92 17.55 -13.21
CA ALA A 35 -23.98 16.55 -12.73
C ALA A 35 -24.44 15.97 -11.38
N PRO A 36 -24.27 14.67 -11.13
CA PRO A 36 -24.78 14.03 -9.93
C PRO A 36 -24.00 14.48 -8.68
N ALA A 37 -24.69 14.49 -7.53
CA ALA A 37 -24.17 14.81 -6.20
C ALA A 37 -23.21 13.71 -5.67
N ASN A 38 -22.00 13.62 -6.22
CA ASN A 38 -20.96 12.64 -5.84
C ASN A 38 -19.62 13.30 -5.46
N GLY A 39 -19.61 14.59 -5.09
CA GLY A 39 -18.38 15.33 -4.82
C GLY A 39 -17.54 14.76 -3.66
N ALA A 40 -18.16 14.45 -2.54
CA ALA A 40 -17.46 13.94 -1.35
C ALA A 40 -16.83 12.54 -1.57
N ALA A 41 -17.47 11.68 -2.36
CA ALA A 41 -16.93 10.36 -2.68
C ALA A 41 -15.70 10.43 -3.60
N SER A 42 -15.56 11.48 -4.44
CA SER A 42 -14.40 11.65 -5.32
C SER A 42 -13.18 12.19 -4.58
N GLU A 43 -13.34 13.15 -3.65
CA GLU A 43 -12.26 13.69 -2.82
C GLU A 43 -11.69 12.61 -1.90
N GLY A 44 -12.55 11.75 -1.29
CA GLY A 44 -12.17 10.64 -0.44
C GLY A 44 -11.33 9.55 -1.12
N ARG A 45 -11.29 9.51 -2.47
CA ARG A 45 -10.39 8.63 -3.22
C ARG A 45 -8.92 9.01 -3.02
N PHE A 46 -8.63 10.30 -2.90
CA PHE A 46 -7.27 10.85 -2.85
C PHE A 46 -6.86 11.28 -1.44
N LEU A 47 -7.83 11.78 -0.65
CA LEU A 47 -7.61 12.39 0.66
C LEU A 47 -8.35 11.62 1.76
N SER A 48 -7.66 11.31 2.85
CA SER A 48 -8.28 10.74 4.04
C SER A 48 -7.78 11.43 5.31
N GLY A 49 -8.60 11.44 6.37
CA GLY A 49 -8.22 12.07 7.64
C GLY A 49 -7.98 13.59 7.53
N THR A 50 -8.70 14.29 6.62
CA THR A 50 -8.60 15.74 6.46
C THR A 50 -8.89 16.45 7.76
N ARG A 51 -7.94 17.28 8.22
CA ARG A 51 -8.07 18.08 9.43
C ARG A 51 -7.43 19.46 9.29
N GLN A 52 -7.98 20.42 9.99
CA GLN A 52 -7.40 21.76 10.10
C GLN A 52 -6.12 21.71 10.95
N LEU A 53 -5.08 22.44 10.52
CA LEU A 53 -3.79 22.47 11.18
C LEU A 53 -3.55 23.78 11.93
N THR A 54 -4.05 24.92 11.39
CA THR A 54 -3.93 26.23 12.02
C THR A 54 -5.30 26.79 12.38
N TYR A 55 -5.39 27.50 13.53
CA TYR A 55 -6.65 28.01 14.08
C TYR A 55 -6.56 29.48 14.47
N GLU A 56 -5.38 29.99 14.81
CA GLU A 56 -5.18 31.35 15.28
C GLU A 56 -4.97 32.33 14.13
N GLY A 57 -5.32 33.59 14.41
CA GLY A 57 -5.17 34.72 13.48
C GLY A 57 -6.36 34.91 12.55
N LEU A 58 -6.32 36.00 11.78
CA LEU A 58 -7.36 36.31 10.80
C LEU A 58 -7.31 35.33 9.61
N ARG A 59 -6.13 34.94 9.20
CA ARG A 59 -5.88 33.99 8.11
C ARG A 59 -4.48 33.42 8.22
N SER A 60 -4.32 32.19 7.79
CA SER A 60 -3.05 31.49 7.65
C SER A 60 -3.01 30.74 6.31
N GLY A 61 -1.83 30.59 5.76
CA GLY A 61 -1.67 29.87 4.49
C GLY A 61 -0.21 29.66 4.13
N GLU A 62 0.01 29.06 2.97
CA GLU A 62 1.32 28.90 2.36
C GLU A 62 2.34 28.25 3.31
N GLY A 63 2.04 26.98 3.67
CA GLY A 63 2.88 26.21 4.60
C GLY A 63 3.83 25.26 3.87
N TYR A 64 5.12 25.28 4.23
CA TYR A 64 6.15 24.42 3.63
C TYR A 64 6.89 23.63 4.69
N PHE A 65 7.13 22.35 4.41
CA PHE A 65 7.74 21.41 5.36
C PHE A 65 9.27 21.51 5.35
N SER A 66 9.88 21.22 6.51
CA SER A 66 11.31 20.87 6.59
C SER A 66 11.57 19.55 5.86
N ARG A 67 12.82 19.32 5.46
CA ARG A 67 13.22 18.09 4.74
C ARG A 67 12.89 16.79 5.48
N ASP A 68 12.91 16.81 6.81
CA ASP A 68 12.55 15.67 7.65
C ASP A 68 11.05 15.61 8.00
N GLY A 69 10.27 16.60 7.54
CA GLY A 69 8.82 16.69 7.77
C GLY A 69 8.41 17.03 9.21
N ARG A 70 9.36 17.29 10.13
CA ARG A 70 9.06 17.58 11.54
C ARG A 70 8.62 19.00 11.80
N SER A 71 8.95 19.90 10.92
CA SER A 71 8.62 21.31 11.05
C SER A 71 7.90 21.81 9.81
N MET A 72 7.19 22.92 9.99
CA MET A 72 6.54 23.66 8.92
C MET A 72 6.76 25.15 9.14
N VAL A 73 7.15 25.89 8.09
CA VAL A 73 7.04 27.35 8.09
C VAL A 73 5.79 27.75 7.33
N PHE A 74 5.12 28.78 7.79
CA PHE A 74 3.90 29.27 7.18
C PHE A 74 3.71 30.76 7.44
N GLN A 75 2.89 31.41 6.61
CA GLN A 75 2.51 32.79 6.83
C GLN A 75 1.15 32.90 7.53
N SER A 76 1.05 33.86 8.46
CA SER A 76 -0.18 34.09 9.20
C SER A 76 -0.34 35.56 9.58
N GLU A 77 -1.58 36.03 9.53
CA GLU A 77 -1.98 37.37 10.03
C GLU A 77 -2.58 37.19 11.42
N ARG A 78 -1.72 37.11 12.44
CA ARG A 78 -2.12 36.93 13.85
C ARG A 78 -1.58 37.99 14.81
N GLU A 79 -0.82 38.98 14.30
CA GLU A 79 -0.32 40.10 15.11
C GLU A 79 -1.31 41.28 15.07
N PRO A 80 -1.96 41.65 16.19
CA PRO A 80 -2.90 42.80 16.15
C PRO A 80 -2.26 44.12 15.76
N SER A 81 -0.94 44.26 15.98
CA SER A 81 -0.16 45.45 15.64
C SER A 81 0.34 45.50 14.20
N ASN A 82 0.24 44.37 13.46
CA ASN A 82 0.69 44.27 12.08
C ASN A 82 -0.39 43.65 11.18
N PRO A 83 -0.98 44.38 10.25
CA PRO A 83 -2.03 43.92 9.36
C PRO A 83 -1.53 43.10 8.16
N PHE A 84 -0.23 42.84 8.09
CA PHE A 84 0.38 42.03 7.04
C PHE A 84 0.75 40.66 7.57
N TYR A 85 0.91 39.69 6.66
CA TYR A 85 1.42 38.37 7.03
C TYR A 85 2.76 38.50 7.73
N GLN A 86 2.94 37.60 8.72
CA GLN A 86 4.23 37.32 9.35
C GLN A 86 4.53 35.82 9.22
N ILE A 87 5.82 35.50 9.25
CA ILE A 87 6.29 34.12 9.10
C ILE A 87 6.42 33.47 10.46
N TYR A 88 5.91 32.21 10.54
CA TYR A 88 5.92 31.40 11.74
C TYR A 88 6.53 30.04 11.43
N TRP A 89 7.21 29.50 12.42
CA TRP A 89 7.70 28.12 12.48
C TRP A 89 6.81 27.31 13.39
N MET A 90 6.36 26.15 12.95
CA MET A 90 5.61 25.17 13.75
C MET A 90 6.45 23.91 13.91
N ASP A 91 6.65 23.48 15.14
CA ASP A 91 7.08 22.13 15.46
C ASP A 91 5.88 21.21 15.35
N ARG A 92 5.91 20.21 14.49
CA ARG A 92 4.76 19.32 14.23
C ARG A 92 4.64 18.18 15.25
N GLU A 93 5.66 17.95 16.08
CA GLU A 93 5.62 16.95 17.14
C GLU A 93 4.99 17.53 18.41
N THR A 94 5.32 18.79 18.77
CA THR A 94 4.81 19.44 19.96
C THR A 94 3.62 20.37 19.70
N GLY A 95 3.48 20.88 18.47
CA GLY A 95 2.52 21.91 18.10
C GLY A 95 2.96 23.33 18.48
N ASP A 96 4.16 23.51 19.02
CA ASP A 96 4.71 24.81 19.38
C ASP A 96 4.92 25.66 18.12
N ILE A 97 4.56 26.96 18.25
CA ILE A 97 4.67 27.92 17.16
C ILE A 97 5.51 29.11 17.63
N GLU A 98 6.56 29.43 16.86
CA GLU A 98 7.39 30.62 17.09
C GLU A 98 7.36 31.56 15.87
N ARG A 99 7.43 32.88 16.09
CA ARG A 99 7.52 33.82 15.01
C ARG A 99 8.97 33.91 14.51
N VAL A 100 9.15 33.73 13.20
CA VAL A 100 10.42 33.81 12.49
C VAL A 100 10.71 35.24 12.06
N SER A 101 9.74 35.92 11.49
CA SER A 101 9.90 37.30 11.00
C SER A 101 9.91 38.33 12.14
N PRO A 102 10.46 39.57 11.92
CA PRO A 102 10.68 40.53 13.00
C PRO A 102 9.41 41.10 13.62
N GLY A 103 8.23 40.91 13.00
CA GLY A 103 6.94 41.42 13.51
C GLY A 103 6.53 42.78 12.98
N PHE A 104 7.28 43.36 12.07
CA PHE A 104 6.94 44.62 11.39
C PHE A 104 7.24 44.52 9.89
N GLY A 105 6.60 45.39 9.11
CA GLY A 105 6.66 45.34 7.66
C GLY A 105 5.83 44.19 7.07
N LYS A 106 5.93 44.02 5.76
CA LYS A 106 5.31 42.94 5.01
C LYS A 106 6.24 41.73 4.95
N THR A 107 5.70 40.51 5.05
CA THR A 107 6.47 39.29 4.78
C THR A 107 5.62 38.29 4.01
N THR A 108 6.26 37.43 3.22
CA THR A 108 5.57 36.36 2.46
C THR A 108 6.52 35.22 2.09
N CYS A 109 5.97 34.07 1.66
CA CYS A 109 6.65 32.99 0.95
C CYS A 109 7.91 32.49 1.65
N ALA A 110 7.75 31.81 2.78
CA ALA A 110 8.87 31.26 3.54
C ALA A 110 9.27 29.87 3.06
N TRP A 111 10.53 29.50 3.24
CA TRP A 111 11.06 28.17 2.93
C TRP A 111 12.13 27.72 3.93
N ILE A 112 12.12 26.47 4.36
CA ILE A 112 13.15 25.93 5.26
C ILE A 112 14.32 25.40 4.41
N HIS A 113 15.53 25.84 4.74
CA HIS A 113 16.75 25.27 4.15
C HIS A 113 16.88 23.78 4.51
N PRO A 114 17.42 22.92 3.62
CA PRO A 114 17.57 21.47 3.90
C PRO A 114 18.38 21.09 5.15
N ASP A 115 19.20 22.02 5.72
CA ASP A 115 19.89 21.80 7.00
C ASP A 115 18.96 21.89 8.23
N GLY A 116 17.73 22.38 8.06
CA GLY A 116 16.74 22.48 9.13
C GLY A 116 16.92 23.68 10.08
N ASP A 117 17.95 24.52 9.89
CA ASP A 117 18.27 25.63 10.81
C ASP A 117 18.03 27.03 10.21
N ARG A 118 17.90 27.14 8.91
CA ARG A 118 17.76 28.41 8.19
C ARG A 118 16.40 28.50 7.52
N VAL A 119 15.82 29.70 7.55
CA VAL A 119 14.54 30.01 6.92
C VAL A 119 14.71 31.18 5.99
N LEU A 120 14.38 30.98 4.72
CA LEU A 120 14.26 31.99 3.70
C LEU A 120 12.84 32.57 3.72
N PHE A 121 12.68 33.88 3.56
CA PHE A 121 11.38 34.50 3.32
C PHE A 121 11.58 35.90 2.66
N ALA A 122 10.55 36.35 1.98
CA ALA A 122 10.56 37.70 1.45
C ALA A 122 10.07 38.73 2.50
N SER A 123 10.73 39.89 2.61
CA SER A 123 10.41 40.91 3.63
C SER A 123 10.74 42.30 3.19
N THR A 124 9.90 43.25 3.63
CA THR A 124 10.18 44.70 3.52
C THR A 124 10.79 45.28 4.81
N GLN A 125 11.37 44.45 5.68
CA GLN A 125 11.90 44.87 6.98
C GLN A 125 13.06 45.89 6.87
N GLN A 126 13.68 46.02 5.72
CA GLN A 126 14.75 46.98 5.46
C GLN A 126 14.21 48.26 4.81
N ASP A 127 12.94 48.34 4.42
CA ASP A 127 12.30 49.53 3.93
C ASP A 127 12.18 50.57 5.06
N PRO A 128 12.75 51.76 4.93
CA PRO A 128 12.63 52.82 5.94
C PRO A 128 11.17 53.23 6.23
N GLU A 129 10.26 53.01 5.28
CA GLU A 129 8.84 53.33 5.41
C GLU A 129 7.98 52.12 5.88
N ALA A 130 8.55 50.98 6.15
CA ALA A 130 7.81 49.76 6.49
C ALA A 130 6.81 49.96 7.63
N ILE A 131 7.24 50.59 8.72
CA ILE A 131 6.38 50.89 9.88
C ILE A 131 5.30 51.93 9.52
N THR A 132 5.63 52.95 8.73
CA THR A 132 4.66 53.93 8.26
C THR A 132 3.58 53.29 7.38
N LYS A 133 3.98 52.43 6.44
CA LYS A 133 3.05 51.64 5.61
C LYS A 133 2.13 50.78 6.46
N GLN A 134 2.67 50.08 7.48
CA GLN A 134 1.92 49.26 8.43
C GLN A 134 0.88 50.08 9.22
N GLN A 135 1.26 51.26 9.75
CA GLN A 135 0.36 52.16 10.47
C GLN A 135 -0.77 52.70 9.57
N ASN A 136 -0.44 53.05 8.35
CA ASN A 136 -1.40 53.52 7.35
C ASN A 136 -2.44 52.45 7.03
N GLU A 137 -2.01 51.20 6.90
CA GLU A 137 -2.91 50.08 6.66
C GLU A 137 -3.83 49.81 7.85
N LEU A 138 -3.30 49.82 9.09
CA LEU A 138 -4.11 49.71 10.30
C LEU A 138 -5.17 50.84 10.41
N ALA A 139 -4.76 52.10 10.13
CA ALA A 139 -5.66 53.23 10.11
C ALA A 139 -6.74 53.11 9.02
N PHE A 140 -6.37 52.64 7.84
CA PHE A 140 -7.31 52.35 6.75
C PHE A 140 -8.35 51.33 7.16
N ARG A 141 -7.93 50.18 7.75
CA ARG A 141 -8.83 49.13 8.24
C ARG A 141 -9.74 49.65 9.36
N ALA A 142 -9.21 50.42 10.28
CA ALA A 142 -9.97 51.05 11.35
C ALA A 142 -11.01 52.05 10.87
N SER A 143 -10.81 52.67 9.72
CA SER A 143 -11.76 53.62 9.13
C SER A 143 -13.03 53.01 8.59
N GLY A 144 -13.07 51.62 8.47
CA GLY A 144 -14.19 50.89 7.87
C GLY A 144 -14.32 51.09 6.35
N GLN A 145 -13.38 51.77 5.73
CA GLN A 145 -13.34 51.90 4.27
C GLN A 145 -12.94 50.56 3.65
N THR A 146 -13.54 50.25 2.53
CA THR A 146 -13.16 49.09 1.72
C THR A 146 -12.44 49.54 0.47
N ARG A 147 -11.36 48.88 0.16
CA ARG A 147 -10.71 49.02 -1.14
C ARG A 147 -10.82 47.70 -1.89
N ARG A 148 -10.67 47.80 -3.19
CA ARG A 148 -10.57 46.63 -4.01
C ARG A 148 -9.31 45.86 -3.60
N TYR A 149 -9.42 44.57 -3.44
CA TYR A 149 -8.26 43.73 -3.13
C TYR A 149 -7.20 43.93 -4.21
N ALA A 150 -6.00 44.21 -3.77
CA ALA A 150 -4.78 44.13 -4.56
C ALA A 150 -3.80 43.25 -3.78
N TRP A 151 -3.06 42.38 -4.45
CA TRP A 151 -1.97 41.68 -3.79
C TRP A 151 -0.94 42.66 -3.22
N ASP A 152 -0.25 42.21 -2.15
CA ASP A 152 0.60 43.12 -1.36
C ASP A 152 1.96 43.38 -2.05
N TYR A 153 1.93 43.85 -3.31
CA TYR A 153 3.12 44.24 -4.04
C TYR A 153 3.86 45.38 -3.31
N ASP A 154 5.16 45.24 -3.23
CA ASP A 154 6.05 46.30 -2.74
C ASP A 154 7.44 46.16 -3.39
N PRO A 155 7.99 47.19 -4.06
CA PRO A 155 9.31 47.08 -4.70
C PRO A 155 10.48 47.04 -3.70
N GLN A 156 10.19 47.10 -2.40
CA GLN A 156 11.18 46.98 -1.32
C GLN A 156 11.23 45.57 -0.71
N PHE A 157 10.60 44.60 -1.34
CA PHE A 157 10.76 43.20 -0.91
C PHE A 157 12.15 42.70 -1.27
N ASP A 158 12.88 42.24 -0.27
CA ASP A 158 14.12 41.49 -0.40
C ASP A 158 13.98 40.08 0.16
N LEU A 159 14.77 39.13 -0.33
CA LEU A 159 14.91 37.81 0.25
C LEU A 159 15.82 37.90 1.48
N ILE A 160 15.26 37.49 2.62
CA ILE A 160 15.92 37.46 3.92
C ILE A 160 16.09 36.01 4.36
N GLU A 161 17.28 35.63 4.79
CA GLU A 161 17.57 34.40 5.49
C GLU A 161 17.62 34.63 6.99
N TRP A 162 16.86 33.90 7.78
CA TRP A 162 16.93 33.85 9.23
C TRP A 162 17.60 32.55 9.70
N ASN A 163 18.56 32.68 10.60
CA ASN A 163 19.24 31.55 11.21
C ASN A 163 18.67 31.28 12.59
N ARG A 164 18.03 30.16 12.79
CA ARG A 164 17.33 29.80 14.01
C ARG A 164 18.27 29.68 15.23
N LYS A 165 19.49 29.18 15.03
CA LYS A 165 20.46 29.02 16.12
C LYS A 165 21.04 30.33 16.64
N THR A 166 21.21 31.29 15.75
CA THR A 166 21.83 32.59 16.10
C THR A 166 20.80 33.72 16.24
N GLY A 167 19.58 33.54 15.71
CA GLY A 167 18.55 34.56 15.66
C GLY A 167 18.87 35.71 14.68
N GLN A 168 19.89 35.58 13.83
CA GLN A 168 20.32 36.64 12.91
C GLN A 168 19.61 36.60 11.57
N TYR A 169 19.39 37.77 11.01
CA TYR A 169 18.83 37.97 9.67
C TYR A 169 19.92 38.39 8.71
N THR A 170 19.98 37.79 7.53
CA THR A 170 20.88 38.16 6.43
C THR A 170 20.03 38.51 5.22
N ASN A 171 20.20 39.73 4.66
CA ASN A 171 19.60 40.09 3.38
C ASN A 171 20.42 39.45 2.24
N LEU A 172 19.78 38.81 1.28
CA LEU A 172 20.44 38.11 0.16
C LEU A 172 20.34 38.89 -1.16
N THR A 173 19.43 39.87 -1.30
CA THR A 173 19.17 40.47 -2.64
C THR A 173 19.54 41.95 -2.77
N HIS A 174 19.25 42.85 -1.86
CA HIS A 174 19.63 44.28 -1.85
C HIS A 174 19.31 45.08 -3.15
N THR A 175 18.26 44.74 -3.86
CA THR A 175 17.99 45.31 -5.19
C THR A 175 16.57 45.86 -5.24
N LEU A 176 16.40 47.09 -5.78
CA LEU A 176 15.05 47.58 -5.99
C LEU A 176 14.28 46.72 -6.99
N GLY A 177 13.15 46.27 -6.56
CA GLY A 177 12.25 45.34 -7.26
C GLY A 177 11.59 44.40 -6.28
N TYR A 178 10.54 43.74 -6.70
CA TYR A 178 9.87 42.69 -5.90
C TYR A 178 10.73 41.42 -5.96
N ASP A 179 11.56 41.18 -4.97
CA ASP A 179 12.33 39.95 -4.82
C ASP A 179 11.63 39.01 -3.81
N ALA A 180 10.88 38.02 -4.30
CA ALA A 180 10.05 37.17 -3.43
C ALA A 180 9.83 35.78 -3.99
N GLU A 181 8.97 35.01 -3.31
CA GLU A 181 8.59 33.66 -3.71
C GLU A 181 9.80 32.71 -3.84
N GLY A 182 10.75 32.84 -2.91
CA GLY A 182 11.99 32.08 -2.92
C GLY A 182 11.85 30.65 -2.41
N SER A 183 12.48 29.70 -3.10
CA SER A 183 12.60 28.30 -2.65
C SER A 183 14.03 27.80 -2.76
N TYR A 184 14.49 26.99 -1.81
CA TYR A 184 15.80 26.31 -1.89
C TYR A 184 15.73 25.09 -2.79
N SER A 185 16.84 24.80 -3.49
CA SER A 185 17.06 23.51 -4.13
C SER A 185 17.13 22.38 -3.09
N PRO A 186 16.82 21.10 -3.45
CA PRO A 186 16.86 19.98 -2.52
C PRO A 186 18.20 19.74 -1.84
N ASP A 187 19.30 20.16 -2.46
CA ASP A 187 20.67 20.12 -1.92
C ASP A 187 21.07 21.37 -1.13
N GLY A 188 20.20 22.40 -1.10
CA GLY A 188 20.44 23.68 -0.42
C GLY A 188 21.49 24.58 -1.09
N GLN A 189 21.92 24.29 -2.32
CA GLN A 189 22.98 25.04 -3.00
C GLN A 189 22.45 26.29 -3.73
N TYR A 190 21.18 26.27 -4.14
CA TYR A 190 20.58 27.33 -4.95
C TYR A 190 19.25 27.80 -4.38
N ILE A 191 18.88 29.02 -4.74
CA ILE A 191 17.56 29.62 -4.50
C ILE A 191 16.97 30.00 -5.86
N ALA A 192 15.73 29.55 -6.14
CA ALA A 192 14.93 30.06 -7.25
C ALA A 192 13.92 31.05 -6.69
N PHE A 193 13.68 32.19 -7.38
CA PHE A 193 12.79 33.23 -6.91
C PHE A 193 12.23 34.07 -8.06
N ALA A 194 11.15 34.81 -7.79
CA ALA A 194 10.57 35.76 -8.74
C ALA A 194 11.06 37.16 -8.47
N SER A 195 11.35 37.93 -9.55
CA SER A 195 11.80 39.31 -9.44
C SER A 195 11.47 40.15 -10.68
N ASN A 196 11.12 41.40 -10.46
CA ASN A 196 11.02 42.38 -11.54
C ASN A 196 12.14 43.46 -11.47
N ARG A 197 13.29 43.14 -10.87
CA ARG A 197 14.46 44.03 -10.72
C ARG A 197 14.94 44.59 -12.04
N ASP A 198 14.83 43.84 -13.12
CA ASP A 198 15.21 44.28 -14.46
C ASP A 198 14.36 45.46 -14.95
N ALA A 199 13.08 45.55 -14.60
CA ALA A 199 12.20 46.64 -14.99
C ALA A 199 12.57 47.97 -14.31
N TYR A 200 13.24 47.88 -13.14
CA TYR A 200 13.79 49.07 -12.46
C TYR A 200 15.20 49.44 -12.95
N ALA A 201 15.96 48.50 -13.46
CA ALA A 201 17.34 48.68 -13.90
C ALA A 201 17.47 49.04 -15.37
N LYS A 202 16.52 48.69 -16.23
CA LYS A 202 16.56 48.89 -17.69
C LYS A 202 15.58 49.95 -18.17
N THR A 203 15.84 50.56 -19.30
CA THR A 203 14.87 51.45 -19.98
C THR A 203 13.84 50.56 -20.69
N LEU A 204 12.62 50.56 -20.18
CA LEU A 204 11.49 49.86 -20.80
C LEU A 204 11.02 50.57 -22.08
N SER A 205 10.54 49.82 -23.05
CA SER A 205 9.87 50.35 -24.24
C SER A 205 8.57 51.07 -23.85
N PRO A 206 8.02 51.99 -24.68
CA PRO A 206 6.76 52.67 -24.36
C PRO A 206 5.58 51.75 -24.06
N ARG A 207 5.52 50.59 -24.69
CA ARG A 207 4.51 49.56 -24.41
C ARG A 207 4.72 48.93 -23.04
N GLU A 208 5.94 48.51 -22.74
CA GLU A 208 6.32 47.90 -21.46
C GLU A 208 6.10 48.89 -20.30
N GLN A 209 6.47 50.17 -20.48
CA GLN A 209 6.19 51.22 -19.50
C GLN A 209 4.71 51.34 -19.19
N THR A 210 3.84 51.24 -20.21
CA THR A 210 2.39 51.30 -20.01
C THR A 210 1.88 50.08 -19.26
N LEU A 211 2.36 48.87 -19.59
CA LEU A 211 2.00 47.65 -18.90
C LEU A 211 2.48 47.64 -17.46
N PHE A 212 3.73 47.99 -17.23
CA PHE A 212 4.35 48.06 -15.91
C PHE A 212 3.69 49.12 -15.00
N ALA A 213 3.31 50.27 -15.54
CA ALA A 213 2.61 51.30 -14.78
C ALA A 213 1.18 50.85 -14.37
N ASN A 214 0.55 49.97 -15.14
CA ASN A 214 -0.76 49.42 -14.82
C ASN A 214 -0.67 48.29 -13.79
N ASP A 215 0.30 47.41 -13.91
CA ASP A 215 0.57 46.30 -13.00
C ASP A 215 2.07 45.96 -13.06
N PRO A 216 2.86 46.29 -12.03
CA PRO A 216 4.28 45.94 -11.98
C PRO A 216 4.57 44.45 -12.01
N ALA A 217 3.60 43.57 -11.66
CA ALA A 217 3.76 42.12 -11.70
C ALA A 217 3.98 41.60 -13.12
N VAL A 218 3.50 42.29 -14.14
CA VAL A 218 3.68 41.88 -15.55
C VAL A 218 5.13 41.69 -15.97
N ALA A 219 6.07 42.30 -15.26
CA ALA A 219 7.51 42.25 -15.51
C ALA A 219 8.25 41.32 -14.52
N LEU A 220 7.52 40.46 -13.80
CA LEU A 220 8.15 39.44 -12.93
C LEU A 220 8.65 38.28 -13.75
N ASP A 221 9.94 38.02 -13.64
CA ASP A 221 10.64 36.89 -14.22
C ASP A 221 11.26 36.01 -13.13
N LEU A 222 11.63 34.78 -13.48
CA LEU A 222 12.33 33.89 -12.58
C LEU A 222 13.83 34.09 -12.62
N TYR A 223 14.43 33.99 -11.47
CA TYR A 223 15.87 34.05 -11.26
C TYR A 223 16.33 32.85 -10.44
N VAL A 224 17.57 32.43 -10.62
CA VAL A 224 18.26 31.43 -9.77
C VAL A 224 19.56 32.08 -9.28
N MET A 225 19.88 31.92 -8.01
CA MET A 225 21.13 32.36 -7.40
C MET A 225 21.69 31.25 -6.50
N ARG A 226 22.96 31.39 -6.09
CA ARG A 226 23.51 30.58 -5.01
C ARG A 226 22.83 30.91 -3.69
N ALA A 227 22.82 29.93 -2.77
CA ALA A 227 22.20 30.10 -1.45
C ALA A 227 22.80 31.24 -0.61
N ASP A 228 23.99 31.69 -0.93
CA ASP A 228 24.66 32.85 -0.28
C ASP A 228 24.30 34.19 -0.92
N GLY A 229 23.38 34.24 -1.85
CA GLY A 229 22.95 35.45 -2.57
C GLY A 229 23.82 35.81 -3.78
N THR A 230 24.83 35.01 -4.11
CA THR A 230 25.74 35.27 -5.24
C THR A 230 25.29 34.60 -6.53
N ASP A 231 25.90 34.95 -7.68
CA ASP A 231 25.67 34.32 -8.99
C ASP A 231 24.20 34.37 -9.44
N VAL A 232 23.57 35.54 -9.34
CA VAL A 232 22.18 35.74 -9.73
C VAL A 232 22.02 35.67 -11.25
N ARG A 233 21.19 34.75 -11.73
CA ARG A 233 20.94 34.49 -13.15
C ARG A 233 19.46 34.56 -13.45
N LYS A 234 19.08 35.27 -14.50
CA LYS A 234 17.72 35.31 -15.03
C LYS A 234 17.40 34.03 -15.79
N ILE A 235 16.24 33.44 -15.56
CA ILE A 235 15.80 32.15 -16.13
C ILE A 235 14.72 32.34 -17.17
N THR A 236 13.79 33.32 -16.94
CA THR A 236 12.74 33.66 -17.89
C THR A 236 12.87 35.13 -18.32
N ASP A 237 12.36 35.47 -19.51
CA ASP A 237 12.39 36.85 -20.06
C ASP A 237 11.16 37.05 -20.94
N VAL A 238 10.00 37.06 -20.29
CA VAL A 238 8.70 37.15 -20.97
C VAL A 238 7.77 38.08 -20.22
N PHE A 239 7.18 39.05 -20.93
CA PHE A 239 6.13 39.86 -20.33
C PHE A 239 4.89 39.00 -20.03
N GLY A 240 4.54 38.94 -18.78
CA GLY A 240 3.59 38.05 -18.10
C GLY A 240 4.16 37.71 -16.75
N TYR A 241 3.34 37.50 -15.75
CA TYR A 241 3.84 37.21 -14.41
C TYR A 241 4.35 35.74 -14.33
N ASP A 242 5.68 35.57 -14.31
CA ASP A 242 6.31 34.28 -13.93
C ASP A 242 6.61 34.32 -12.44
N GLY A 243 6.07 33.35 -11.67
CA GLY A 243 6.29 33.33 -10.22
C GLY A 243 5.99 32.00 -9.53
N GLY A 244 6.38 31.93 -8.26
CA GLY A 244 6.26 30.76 -7.43
C GLY A 244 7.09 29.58 -7.94
N PRO A 245 8.42 29.75 -8.12
CA PRO A 245 9.26 28.65 -8.59
C PRO A 245 9.55 27.64 -7.49
N PHE A 246 9.40 26.34 -7.83
CA PHE A 246 9.79 25.23 -6.97
C PHE A 246 10.64 24.25 -7.73
N PHE A 247 11.67 23.71 -7.06
CA PHE A 247 12.53 22.69 -7.65
C PHE A 247 11.85 21.32 -7.73
N SER A 248 12.19 20.57 -8.77
CA SER A 248 11.89 19.14 -8.80
C SER A 248 12.66 18.39 -7.69
N PRO A 249 12.18 17.21 -7.19
CA PRO A 249 12.85 16.48 -6.12
C PRO A 249 14.30 16.08 -6.43
N ASP A 250 14.66 15.91 -7.71
CA ASP A 250 16.02 15.63 -8.17
C ASP A 250 16.88 16.90 -8.38
N GLY A 251 16.29 18.09 -8.15
CA GLY A 251 16.96 19.40 -8.28
C GLY A 251 17.32 19.81 -9.69
N LYS A 252 16.84 19.13 -10.74
CA LYS A 252 17.24 19.42 -12.14
C LYS A 252 16.29 20.33 -12.88
N ARG A 253 15.07 20.44 -12.44
CA ARG A 253 14.04 21.27 -13.05
C ARG A 253 13.42 22.20 -12.02
N ILE A 254 12.74 23.24 -12.53
CA ILE A 254 11.84 24.10 -11.77
C ILE A 254 10.45 24.03 -12.38
N CYS A 255 9.41 24.21 -11.59
CA CYS A 255 8.05 24.47 -12.03
C CYS A 255 7.60 25.82 -11.47
N TRP A 256 6.70 26.49 -12.18
CA TRP A 256 6.16 27.80 -11.79
C TRP A 256 4.81 28.05 -12.47
N ARG A 257 4.16 29.15 -12.09
CA ARG A 257 2.99 29.66 -12.81
C ARG A 257 3.40 30.78 -13.75
N ARG A 258 2.82 30.80 -14.96
CA ARG A 258 2.95 31.90 -15.93
C ARG A 258 1.58 32.45 -16.24
N PHE A 259 1.40 33.74 -15.97
CA PHE A 259 0.22 34.46 -16.40
C PHE A 259 0.31 34.91 -17.86
N SER A 260 -0.84 34.96 -18.53
CA SER A 260 -0.97 35.66 -19.82
C SER A 260 -0.67 37.16 -19.63
N GLU A 261 -0.21 37.82 -20.70
CA GLU A 261 0.17 39.24 -20.68
C GLU A 261 -0.96 40.18 -20.19
N ASP A 262 -2.21 39.79 -20.44
CA ASP A 262 -3.41 40.47 -19.96
C ASP A 262 -3.83 40.07 -18.52
N GLY A 263 -3.10 39.17 -17.89
CA GLY A 263 -3.37 38.65 -16.55
C GLY A 263 -4.68 37.83 -16.41
N ALA A 264 -5.33 37.45 -17.52
CA ALA A 264 -6.63 36.80 -17.48
C ALA A 264 -6.57 35.31 -17.18
N THR A 265 -5.49 34.67 -17.56
CA THR A 265 -5.26 33.22 -17.35
C THR A 265 -3.86 32.97 -16.82
N ALA A 266 -3.66 31.80 -16.21
CA ALA A 266 -2.34 31.34 -15.80
C ALA A 266 -2.21 29.83 -16.06
N GLU A 267 -1.04 29.42 -16.49
CA GLU A 267 -0.73 28.00 -16.73
C GLU A 267 0.52 27.58 -15.94
N VAL A 268 0.57 26.29 -15.60
CA VAL A 268 1.75 25.68 -14.97
C VAL A 268 2.81 25.38 -16.01
N PHE A 269 4.03 25.79 -15.75
CA PHE A 269 5.20 25.57 -16.60
C PHE A 269 6.29 24.78 -15.88
N SER A 270 7.22 24.19 -16.63
CA SER A 270 8.45 23.61 -16.13
C SER A 270 9.59 23.82 -17.10
N ALA A 271 10.81 24.03 -16.57
CA ALA A 271 12.04 24.17 -17.35
C ALA A 271 13.26 23.56 -16.63
N ASN A 272 14.39 23.43 -17.33
CA ASN A 272 15.69 23.20 -16.71
C ASN A 272 16.14 24.42 -15.91
N LEU A 273 17.13 24.28 -15.04
CA LEU A 273 17.64 25.38 -14.19
C LEU A 273 18.29 26.54 -14.94
N ASP A 274 18.63 26.36 -16.22
CA ASP A 274 19.15 27.40 -17.10
C ASP A 274 18.06 28.05 -17.97
N GLY A 275 16.79 27.71 -17.73
CA GLY A 275 15.65 28.19 -18.51
C GLY A 275 15.41 27.44 -19.84
N SER A 276 16.28 26.51 -20.22
CA SER A 276 16.07 25.69 -21.40
C SER A 276 14.92 24.67 -21.22
N ASP A 277 14.36 24.16 -22.33
CA ASP A 277 13.24 23.24 -22.33
C ASP A 277 12.03 23.74 -21.52
N ALA A 278 11.76 25.04 -21.59
CA ALA A 278 10.59 25.64 -20.93
C ALA A 278 9.31 25.21 -21.69
N LYS A 279 8.39 24.57 -20.97
CA LYS A 279 7.14 24.06 -21.56
C LYS A 279 5.97 24.20 -20.59
N PRO A 280 4.76 24.46 -21.11
CA PRO A 280 3.56 24.39 -20.28
C PRO A 280 3.23 22.93 -19.96
N LEU A 281 2.91 22.68 -18.68
CA LEU A 281 2.37 21.40 -18.21
C LEU A 281 0.84 21.39 -18.27
N THR A 282 0.21 22.58 -18.22
CA THR A 282 -1.26 22.73 -18.34
C THR A 282 -1.63 23.63 -19.49
N ARG A 283 -2.86 23.49 -20.02
CA ARG A 283 -3.45 24.33 -21.06
C ARG A 283 -4.94 24.43 -20.82
N LEU A 284 -5.33 24.90 -19.63
CA LEU A 284 -6.70 24.91 -19.17
C LEU A 284 -7.45 26.19 -19.54
N GLY A 285 -6.73 27.25 -19.92
CA GLY A 285 -7.32 28.55 -20.16
C GLY A 285 -8.03 29.15 -18.92
N ALA A 286 -7.60 28.74 -17.74
CA ALA A 286 -8.07 29.13 -16.43
C ALA A 286 -6.91 29.72 -15.62
N MET A 287 -7.14 30.12 -14.38
CA MET A 287 -6.11 30.58 -13.45
C MET A 287 -5.52 29.33 -12.76
N SER A 288 -4.42 28.78 -13.29
CA SER A 288 -3.69 27.63 -12.72
C SER A 288 -2.39 28.10 -12.09
N TRP A 289 -2.21 27.85 -10.78
CA TRP A 289 -1.09 28.39 -10.01
C TRP A 289 -0.66 27.46 -8.87
N ALA A 290 0.42 27.88 -8.15
CA ALA A 290 1.01 27.16 -7.01
C ALA A 290 1.28 25.66 -7.30
N PRO A 291 2.02 25.33 -8.38
CA PRO A 291 2.39 23.96 -8.65
C PRO A 291 3.40 23.46 -7.63
N PHE A 292 3.29 22.19 -7.23
CA PHE A 292 4.24 21.55 -6.34
C PHE A 292 4.49 20.11 -6.75
N PHE A 293 5.75 19.71 -6.89
CA PHE A 293 6.10 18.33 -7.25
C PHE A 293 5.76 17.35 -6.12
N HIS A 294 5.17 16.23 -6.48
CA HIS A 294 5.19 15.07 -5.60
C HIS A 294 6.64 14.59 -5.41
N PRO A 295 7.03 14.10 -4.21
CA PRO A 295 8.41 13.63 -3.95
C PRO A 295 8.92 12.54 -4.90
N SER A 296 8.03 11.81 -5.58
CA SER A 296 8.43 10.86 -6.63
C SER A 296 8.99 11.55 -7.90
N GLY A 297 8.65 12.82 -8.13
CA GLY A 297 9.00 13.55 -9.34
C GLY A 297 8.13 13.25 -10.57
N ASP A 298 7.16 12.32 -10.46
CA ASP A 298 6.39 11.85 -11.62
C ASP A 298 5.19 12.73 -11.96
N TYR A 299 4.69 13.50 -10.99
CA TYR A 299 3.55 14.38 -11.16
C TYR A 299 3.61 15.59 -10.22
N LEU A 300 2.77 16.57 -10.52
CA LEU A 300 2.61 17.79 -9.72
C LEU A 300 1.16 17.90 -9.25
N ILE A 301 0.99 18.60 -8.13
CA ILE A 301 -0.29 19.14 -7.70
C ILE A 301 -0.29 20.66 -7.88
N PHE A 302 -1.43 21.23 -8.22
CA PHE A 302 -1.59 22.67 -8.43
C PHE A 302 -3.03 23.09 -8.13
N SER A 303 -3.27 24.40 -8.05
CA SER A 303 -4.61 24.96 -7.83
C SER A 303 -5.14 25.56 -9.11
N THR A 304 -6.44 25.41 -9.41
CA THR A 304 -7.06 26.06 -10.55
C THR A 304 -8.52 26.42 -10.30
N ASN A 305 -8.99 27.53 -10.91
CA ASN A 305 -10.38 27.97 -10.87
C ASN A 305 -11.21 27.47 -12.06
N LEU A 306 -10.84 26.34 -12.63
CA LEU A 306 -11.53 25.75 -13.79
C LEU A 306 -13.04 25.53 -13.55
N GLN A 307 -13.42 25.34 -12.29
CA GLN A 307 -14.81 25.10 -11.87
C GLN A 307 -15.62 26.39 -11.57
N GLY A 308 -15.01 27.56 -11.73
CA GLY A 308 -15.67 28.85 -11.50
C GLY A 308 -14.72 29.88 -10.95
N PHE A 309 -14.92 31.16 -11.29
CA PHE A 309 -13.98 32.25 -11.00
C PHE A 309 -13.52 32.34 -9.54
N ALA A 310 -14.42 32.10 -8.58
CA ALA A 310 -14.13 32.13 -7.14
C ALA A 310 -13.91 30.74 -6.50
N ASN A 311 -13.98 29.69 -7.30
CA ASN A 311 -13.87 28.29 -6.82
C ASN A 311 -12.54 27.70 -7.27
N PHE A 312 -11.55 27.75 -6.39
CA PHE A 312 -10.24 27.13 -6.62
C PHE A 312 -10.21 25.75 -6.03
N GLU A 313 -9.75 24.79 -6.83
CA GLU A 313 -9.63 23.39 -6.47
C GLU A 313 -8.25 22.87 -6.76
N LEU A 314 -7.85 21.80 -6.06
CA LEU A 314 -6.60 21.11 -6.29
C LEU A 314 -6.73 20.13 -7.46
N TYR A 315 -5.74 20.12 -8.33
CA TYR A 315 -5.63 19.24 -9.50
C TYR A 315 -4.25 18.63 -9.57
N LEU A 316 -4.15 17.45 -10.22
CA LEU A 316 -2.89 16.81 -10.58
C LEU A 316 -2.60 16.97 -12.07
N VAL A 317 -1.31 16.96 -12.41
CA VAL A 317 -0.81 16.82 -13.78
C VAL A 317 0.49 16.00 -13.75
N ASP A 318 0.72 15.18 -14.76
CA ASP A 318 1.99 14.44 -14.89
C ASP A 318 3.16 15.42 -15.14
N ALA A 319 4.35 15.06 -14.68
CA ALA A 319 5.54 15.94 -14.77
C ALA A 319 5.98 16.25 -16.22
N ALA A 320 5.51 15.47 -17.19
CA ALA A 320 5.73 15.75 -18.60
C ALA A 320 4.69 16.69 -19.24
N GLY A 321 3.53 16.90 -18.59
CA GLY A 321 2.40 17.70 -19.10
C GLY A 321 1.74 17.07 -20.31
N THR A 322 1.68 15.72 -20.36
CA THR A 322 1.15 14.95 -21.51
C THR A 322 -0.24 14.41 -21.28
N ARG A 323 -0.73 14.44 -20.03
CA ARG A 323 -2.01 13.87 -19.63
C ARG A 323 -2.96 14.97 -19.17
N ASP A 324 -4.26 14.69 -19.28
CA ASP A 324 -5.28 15.61 -18.80
C ASP A 324 -5.20 15.77 -17.27
N PRO A 325 -5.30 16.98 -16.73
CA PRO A 325 -5.32 17.23 -15.31
C PRO A 325 -6.49 16.58 -14.58
N VAL A 326 -6.24 16.04 -13.41
CA VAL A 326 -7.22 15.31 -12.58
C VAL A 326 -7.60 16.15 -11.36
N ARG A 327 -8.90 16.40 -11.16
CA ARG A 327 -9.43 17.12 -10.01
C ARG A 327 -9.35 16.28 -8.73
N ILE A 328 -8.90 16.89 -7.63
CA ILE A 328 -8.72 16.27 -6.31
C ILE A 328 -9.76 16.74 -5.32
N THR A 329 -9.87 18.07 -5.10
CA THR A 329 -10.83 18.63 -4.16
C THR A 329 -12.12 19.03 -4.85
N THR A 330 -13.21 19.11 -4.06
CA THR A 330 -14.56 19.40 -4.57
C THR A 330 -15.37 20.30 -3.63
N THR A 331 -14.73 20.85 -2.60
CA THR A 331 -15.35 21.73 -1.63
C THR A 331 -15.44 23.15 -2.19
N GLU A 332 -16.64 23.69 -2.33
CA GLU A 332 -16.84 25.05 -2.84
C GLU A 332 -16.09 26.09 -2.02
N GLY A 333 -15.31 26.93 -2.70
CA GLY A 333 -14.53 28.03 -2.12
C GLY A 333 -13.09 28.05 -2.60
N PHE A 334 -12.16 28.21 -1.69
CA PHE A 334 -10.74 28.28 -1.99
C PHE A 334 -10.01 27.09 -1.39
N ASP A 335 -9.50 26.22 -2.24
CA ASP A 335 -8.49 25.21 -1.95
C ASP A 335 -7.26 25.54 -2.80
N GLY A 336 -6.14 25.89 -2.16
CA GLY A 336 -4.96 26.34 -2.90
C GLY A 336 -3.64 26.17 -2.15
N LEU A 337 -2.54 26.48 -2.81
CA LEU A 337 -1.19 26.41 -2.26
C LEU A 337 -0.86 25.02 -1.67
N PRO A 338 -1.07 23.93 -2.45
CA PRO A 338 -0.87 22.56 -1.98
C PRO A 338 0.61 22.23 -1.92
N VAL A 339 1.01 21.48 -0.88
CA VAL A 339 2.37 20.95 -0.72
C VAL A 339 2.33 19.53 -0.20
N PHE A 340 3.19 18.66 -0.69
CA PHE A 340 3.36 17.32 -0.14
C PHE A 340 4.32 17.32 1.05
N THR A 341 4.10 16.44 2.01
CA THR A 341 5.16 16.08 2.96
C THR A 341 6.34 15.45 2.22
N PRO A 342 7.58 15.55 2.73
CA PRO A 342 8.77 15.00 2.06
C PRO A 342 8.70 13.49 1.79
N ASP A 343 7.95 12.76 2.60
CA ASP A 343 7.72 11.33 2.44
C ASP A 343 6.59 11.00 1.43
N GLY A 344 5.92 12.02 0.89
CA GLY A 344 4.81 11.85 -0.07
C GLY A 344 3.53 11.24 0.49
N LYS A 345 3.44 11.05 1.82
CA LYS A 345 2.28 10.37 2.44
C LYS A 345 1.17 11.30 2.87
N SER A 346 1.44 12.59 2.96
CA SER A 346 0.44 13.59 3.32
C SER A 346 0.55 14.81 2.42
N ILE A 347 -0.54 15.57 2.38
CA ILE A 347 -0.63 16.84 1.68
C ILE A 347 -1.14 17.89 2.65
N ALA A 348 -0.55 19.09 2.63
CA ALA A 348 -1.11 20.27 3.26
C ALA A 348 -1.51 21.29 2.20
N TRP A 349 -2.56 22.06 2.47
CA TRP A 349 -3.02 23.12 1.58
C TRP A 349 -3.74 24.21 2.35
N THR A 350 -3.86 25.38 1.76
CA THR A 350 -4.66 26.48 2.28
C THR A 350 -6.11 26.33 1.83
N SER A 351 -7.04 26.40 2.78
CA SER A 351 -8.47 26.27 2.47
C SER A 351 -9.30 27.20 3.31
N ASN A 352 -10.42 27.70 2.74
CA ASN A 352 -11.44 28.46 3.44
C ASN A 352 -12.70 27.60 3.78
N ARG A 353 -12.53 26.28 3.83
CA ARG A 353 -13.57 25.32 4.27
C ARG A 353 -13.91 25.42 5.75
N THR A 354 -13.33 26.38 6.47
CA THR A 354 -13.65 26.72 7.87
C THR A 354 -15.08 27.24 8.02
N ALA A 355 -15.64 27.15 9.24
CA ALA A 355 -16.99 27.61 9.53
C ALA A 355 -17.16 29.13 9.29
N ASP A 356 -16.12 29.91 9.53
CA ASP A 356 -16.10 31.38 9.36
C ASP A 356 -15.59 31.82 7.96
N LYS A 357 -15.35 30.87 7.07
CA LYS A 357 -14.85 31.07 5.70
C LYS A 357 -13.49 31.75 5.61
N LYS A 358 -12.70 31.77 6.67
CA LYS A 358 -11.34 32.28 6.68
C LYS A 358 -10.35 31.22 6.23
N SER A 359 -9.32 31.64 5.53
CA SER A 359 -8.28 30.72 5.06
C SER A 359 -7.41 30.21 6.23
N GLN A 360 -7.26 28.92 6.33
CA GLN A 360 -6.40 28.21 7.27
C GLN A 360 -5.67 27.07 6.55
N ILE A 361 -4.62 26.52 7.16
CA ILE A 361 -3.92 25.37 6.62
C ILE A 361 -4.63 24.09 7.05
N PHE A 362 -4.87 23.21 6.09
CA PHE A 362 -5.40 21.86 6.27
C PHE A 362 -4.33 20.84 5.90
N ILE A 363 -4.44 19.62 6.45
CA ILE A 363 -3.59 18.48 6.16
C ILE A 363 -4.44 17.22 6.04
N ALA A 364 -4.07 16.33 5.12
CA ALA A 364 -4.69 15.01 4.93
C ALA A 364 -3.65 13.97 4.55
N GLN A 365 -3.98 12.69 4.77
CA GLN A 365 -3.24 11.58 4.21
C GLN A 365 -3.44 11.55 2.70
N TRP A 366 -2.38 11.29 1.97
CA TRP A 366 -2.36 11.25 0.51
C TRP A 366 -2.36 9.82 -0.01
N ASN A 367 -3.21 9.54 -1.01
CA ASN A 367 -3.24 8.26 -1.70
C ASN A 367 -2.52 8.35 -3.04
N ASP A 368 -1.20 8.13 -3.02
CA ASP A 368 -0.35 8.17 -4.22
C ASP A 368 -0.78 7.12 -5.27
N ALA A 369 -1.20 5.93 -4.84
CA ALA A 369 -1.64 4.89 -5.76
C ALA A 369 -2.88 5.33 -6.56
N ALA A 370 -3.87 5.95 -5.91
CA ALA A 370 -5.05 6.50 -6.58
C ALA A 370 -4.71 7.67 -7.51
N ALA A 371 -3.75 8.52 -7.12
CA ALA A 371 -3.26 9.62 -7.94
C ALA A 371 -2.60 9.12 -9.23
N ARG A 372 -1.73 8.12 -9.12
CA ARG A 372 -1.07 7.48 -10.26
C ARG A 372 -2.04 6.79 -11.19
N GLU A 373 -2.98 6.04 -10.62
CA GLU A 373 -4.04 5.40 -11.40
C GLU A 373 -4.87 6.43 -12.18
N ALA A 374 -5.28 7.52 -11.52
CA ALA A 374 -6.07 8.57 -12.14
C ALA A 374 -5.31 9.31 -13.26
N LEU A 375 -4.01 9.50 -13.10
CA LEU A 375 -3.14 10.06 -14.14
C LEU A 375 -2.71 9.02 -15.18
N GLY A 376 -3.05 7.71 -15.00
CA GLY A 376 -2.56 6.62 -15.85
C GLY A 376 -1.04 6.47 -15.80
N LEU A 377 -0.42 6.84 -14.70
CA LEU A 377 1.00 6.62 -14.44
C LEU A 377 1.22 5.19 -13.93
N PRO A 378 2.38 4.57 -14.21
CA PRO A 378 2.70 3.28 -13.62
C PRO A 378 2.69 3.39 -12.09
N PRO A 379 2.41 2.30 -11.37
CA PRO A 379 2.62 2.25 -9.91
C PRO A 379 4.01 2.79 -9.58
N SER A 380 4.15 3.46 -8.44
CA SER A 380 5.41 4.11 -8.06
C SER A 380 6.59 3.14 -8.18
N THR A 381 7.47 3.37 -9.14
CA THR A 381 8.77 2.68 -9.24
C THR A 381 9.77 3.23 -8.22
N ASN A 382 9.47 4.37 -7.65
CA ASN A 382 10.17 4.96 -6.52
C ASN A 382 9.60 4.50 -5.17
N GLY A 383 9.06 3.30 -5.07
CA GLY A 383 9.27 2.46 -3.93
C GLY A 383 10.73 1.98 -3.86
N LYS A 384 11.70 2.84 -4.13
CA LYS A 384 12.91 2.83 -3.33
C LYS A 384 12.38 3.13 -1.94
N ASP A 385 12.31 2.07 -1.13
CA ASP A 385 12.22 2.19 0.29
C ASP A 385 13.01 3.45 0.67
N ALA A 386 12.31 4.53 0.94
CA ALA A 386 12.86 5.59 1.76
C ALA A 386 13.15 4.84 3.05
N GLY A 387 14.40 4.42 3.19
CA GLY A 387 14.83 3.60 4.32
C GLY A 387 14.25 4.28 5.53
N LEU A 388 13.57 3.51 6.39
CA LEU A 388 12.99 4.01 7.62
C LEU A 388 13.98 4.96 8.25
N SER A 389 13.54 6.17 8.56
CA SER A 389 14.43 7.11 9.25
C SER A 389 14.90 6.40 10.51
N THR A 390 16.18 6.46 10.82
CA THR A 390 16.78 5.92 12.07
C THR A 390 15.99 6.36 13.29
N SER A 391 15.31 7.49 13.22
CA SER A 391 14.38 8.05 14.20
C SER A 391 13.11 7.20 14.42
N ALA A 392 12.47 6.69 13.36
CA ALA A 392 11.23 5.89 13.51
C ALA A 392 11.55 4.52 14.15
N VAL A 393 12.70 3.92 13.79
CA VAL A 393 13.16 2.68 14.43
C VAL A 393 13.57 2.92 15.89
N ALA A 394 14.24 4.03 16.19
CA ALA A 394 14.58 4.40 17.56
C ALA A 394 13.31 4.61 18.41
N GLN A 395 12.25 5.20 17.87
CA GLN A 395 10.97 5.34 18.54
C GLN A 395 10.29 3.99 18.79
N ALA A 396 10.27 3.10 17.79
CA ALA A 396 9.77 1.73 17.94
C ALA A 396 10.51 0.99 19.05
N SER A 397 11.85 1.07 19.05
CA SER A 397 12.71 0.47 20.07
C SER A 397 12.50 1.09 21.45
N GLY A 398 12.29 2.40 21.56
CA GLY A 398 12.02 3.10 22.80
C GLY A 398 10.70 2.63 23.43
N LEU A 399 9.64 2.50 22.64
CA LEU A 399 8.34 1.98 23.08
C LEU A 399 8.42 0.51 23.50
N ALA A 400 9.15 -0.32 22.76
CA ALA A 400 9.37 -1.71 23.10
C ALA A 400 10.04 -1.87 24.47
N LYS A 401 11.12 -1.13 24.72
CA LYS A 401 11.83 -1.11 26.00
C LYS A 401 10.95 -0.59 27.15
N ALA A 402 10.13 0.43 26.90
CA ALA A 402 9.19 0.96 27.88
C ALA A 402 8.10 -0.08 28.24
N ASN A 403 7.56 -0.78 27.24
CA ASN A 403 6.56 -1.82 27.47
C ASN A 403 7.17 -3.01 28.23
N ALA A 404 8.36 -3.47 27.86
CA ALA A 404 9.04 -4.55 28.59
C ALA A 404 9.36 -4.20 30.05
N ALA A 405 9.65 -2.93 30.34
CA ALA A 405 9.86 -2.45 31.71
C ALA A 405 8.54 -2.33 32.51
N ALA A 406 7.43 -2.12 31.81
CA ALA A 406 6.10 -2.00 32.44
C ALA A 406 5.43 -3.36 32.72
N ASN A 407 5.77 -4.39 31.94
CA ASN A 407 5.22 -5.73 32.03
C ASN A 407 5.91 -6.53 33.15
N ASP A 408 5.23 -7.54 33.68
CA ASP A 408 5.80 -8.44 34.70
C ASP A 408 5.72 -9.92 34.24
N GLN A 409 5.93 -10.86 35.16
CA GLN A 409 5.91 -12.29 34.83
C GLN A 409 4.50 -12.87 34.65
N ASP A 410 3.46 -12.11 35.04
CA ASP A 410 2.08 -12.55 35.00
C ASP A 410 1.44 -12.16 33.66
N PHE A 411 0.63 -13.05 33.11
CA PHE A 411 -0.07 -12.82 31.84
C PHE A 411 -1.27 -11.91 32.06
N LYS A 412 -1.20 -10.67 31.61
CA LYS A 412 -2.24 -9.65 31.82
C LYS A 412 -2.83 -9.16 30.51
N ALA A 413 -4.14 -8.94 30.53
CA ALA A 413 -4.86 -8.34 29.39
C ALA A 413 -4.28 -6.99 28.96
N SER A 414 -3.84 -6.15 29.93
CA SER A 414 -3.22 -4.85 29.65
C SER A 414 -1.89 -4.95 28.91
N ASP A 415 -1.14 -6.03 29.14
CA ASP A 415 0.17 -6.22 28.57
C ASP A 415 0.04 -6.69 27.11
N VAL A 416 -0.82 -7.67 26.86
CA VAL A 416 -1.24 -8.06 25.52
C VAL A 416 -1.77 -6.85 24.74
N GLY A 417 -2.63 -6.03 25.38
CA GLY A 417 -3.21 -4.83 24.75
C GLY A 417 -2.15 -3.85 24.28
N ARG A 418 -1.10 -3.58 25.06
CA ARG A 418 -0.01 -2.68 24.67
C ARG A 418 0.73 -3.14 23.40
N HIS A 419 0.92 -4.44 23.24
CA HIS A 419 1.55 -4.99 22.04
C HIS A 419 0.64 -4.85 20.82
N VAL A 420 -0.63 -5.24 20.95
CA VAL A 420 -1.61 -5.12 19.86
C VAL A 420 -1.80 -3.66 19.45
N ASP A 421 -1.93 -2.74 20.43
CA ASP A 421 -2.07 -1.31 20.16
C ASP A 421 -0.89 -0.76 19.34
N TYR A 422 0.34 -1.20 19.65
CA TYR A 422 1.49 -0.81 18.83
C TYR A 422 1.42 -1.41 17.42
N LEU A 423 1.20 -2.73 17.31
CA LEU A 423 1.21 -3.45 16.02
C LEU A 423 0.08 -3.02 15.08
N CYS A 424 -1.02 -2.50 15.62
CA CYS A 424 -2.17 -2.03 14.84
C CYS A 424 -2.15 -0.53 14.53
N ARG A 425 -1.07 0.19 14.83
CA ARG A 425 -0.95 1.62 14.57
C ARG A 425 -1.06 1.93 13.07
N PRO A 426 -1.71 3.04 12.70
CA PRO A 426 -1.81 3.45 11.30
C PRO A 426 -0.47 3.59 10.59
N GLU A 427 0.58 4.00 11.33
CA GLU A 427 1.93 4.19 10.81
C GLU A 427 2.57 2.90 10.29
N LEU A 428 2.11 1.74 10.78
CA LEU A 428 2.57 0.44 10.32
C LEU A 428 1.87 -0.01 9.02
N GLY A 429 0.88 0.76 8.53
CA GLY A 429 0.25 0.55 7.23
C GLY A 429 -0.26 -0.87 6.97
N GLY A 430 -0.60 -1.64 8.03
CA GLY A 430 -1.04 -3.03 7.93
C GLY A 430 0.09 -4.04 7.71
N ARG A 431 1.31 -3.71 8.05
CA ARG A 431 2.49 -4.61 8.18
C ARG A 431 2.76 -5.55 7.00
N LEU A 432 2.41 -5.15 5.77
CA LEU A 432 2.66 -5.99 4.60
C LEU A 432 4.16 -6.32 4.48
N THR A 433 4.48 -7.57 4.22
CA THR A 433 5.84 -8.07 4.03
C THR A 433 6.65 -7.21 3.06
N GLY A 434 7.88 -6.86 3.44
CA GLY A 434 8.80 -6.04 2.64
C GLY A 434 8.43 -4.56 2.60
N THR A 435 7.57 -4.07 3.51
CA THR A 435 7.21 -2.65 3.62
C THR A 435 7.84 -2.00 4.86
N PRO A 436 7.90 -0.65 4.91
CA PRO A 436 8.33 0.06 6.11
C PRO A 436 7.53 -0.29 7.36
N GLY A 437 6.24 -0.61 7.20
CA GLY A 437 5.38 -1.02 8.32
C GLY A 437 5.81 -2.35 8.94
N GLU A 438 6.17 -3.35 8.13
CA GLU A 438 6.76 -4.60 8.61
C GLU A 438 8.09 -4.33 9.34
N GLN A 439 8.94 -3.45 8.78
CA GLN A 439 10.23 -3.13 9.39
C GLN A 439 10.09 -2.46 10.76
N LEU A 440 9.09 -1.58 10.95
CA LEU A 440 8.78 -1.00 12.26
C LEU A 440 8.26 -2.05 13.24
N ALA A 441 7.40 -2.96 12.79
CA ALA A 441 6.89 -4.05 13.61
C ALA A 441 8.01 -5.00 14.04
N THR A 442 8.88 -5.40 13.11
CA THR A 442 10.02 -6.29 13.40
C THR A 442 11.04 -5.63 14.32
N ALA A 443 11.33 -4.33 14.14
CA ALA A 443 12.21 -3.57 15.03
C ALA A 443 11.65 -3.50 16.47
N TYR A 444 10.34 -3.32 16.62
CA TYR A 444 9.68 -3.34 17.92
C TYR A 444 9.85 -4.70 18.61
N VAL A 445 9.54 -5.80 17.91
CA VAL A 445 9.67 -7.16 18.48
C VAL A 445 11.11 -7.48 18.86
N ALA A 446 12.06 -7.20 17.97
CA ALA A 446 13.48 -7.43 18.24
C ALA A 446 13.98 -6.66 19.47
N SER A 447 13.62 -5.37 19.59
CA SER A 447 13.99 -4.53 20.73
C SER A 447 13.31 -4.97 22.04
N TYR A 448 12.11 -5.52 21.94
CA TYR A 448 11.42 -6.10 23.10
C TYR A 448 12.16 -7.35 23.58
N LEU A 449 12.47 -8.31 22.69
CA LEU A 449 13.20 -9.52 23.03
C LEU A 449 14.61 -9.21 23.60
N GLU A 450 15.29 -8.22 23.01
CA GLU A 450 16.58 -7.74 23.54
C GLU A 450 16.47 -7.21 24.97
N SER A 451 15.44 -6.41 25.25
CA SER A 451 15.23 -5.82 26.58
C SER A 451 14.93 -6.85 27.68
N LEU A 452 14.42 -8.01 27.28
CA LEU A 452 14.23 -9.17 28.17
C LEU A 452 15.53 -9.92 28.45
N GLY A 453 16.62 -9.61 27.73
CA GLY A 453 17.89 -10.29 27.83
C GLY A 453 17.95 -11.59 27.00
N LEU A 454 17.11 -11.75 25.99
CA LEU A 454 17.26 -12.84 25.04
C LEU A 454 18.48 -12.58 24.13
N GLU A 455 19.14 -13.66 23.75
CA GLU A 455 20.24 -13.58 22.78
C GLU A 455 19.71 -13.47 21.35
N PRO A 456 20.38 -12.68 20.50
CA PRO A 456 20.04 -12.60 19.09
C PRO A 456 20.27 -13.94 18.39
N ALA A 457 19.34 -14.33 17.55
CA ALA A 457 19.34 -15.61 16.86
C ALA A 457 19.17 -15.51 15.33
N GLY A 458 19.17 -14.30 14.81
CA GLY A 458 19.15 -14.02 13.38
C GLY A 458 20.55 -13.91 12.78
N THR A 459 20.61 -13.41 11.56
CA THR A 459 21.87 -13.30 10.79
C THR A 459 22.32 -11.85 10.57
N GLN A 460 21.48 -10.86 10.88
CA GLN A 460 21.76 -9.45 10.64
C GLN A 460 21.17 -8.53 11.72
N ARG A 461 21.69 -7.30 11.80
CA ARG A 461 21.33 -6.29 12.82
C ARG A 461 20.20 -5.35 12.41
N TRP A 462 19.84 -5.32 11.15
CA TRP A 462 18.87 -4.39 10.58
C TRP A 462 17.73 -5.15 9.87
N PRO A 463 16.47 -4.74 10.04
CA PRO A 463 15.37 -5.34 9.31
C PRO A 463 15.37 -4.85 7.85
N GLY A 464 15.92 -5.63 6.93
CA GLY A 464 16.02 -5.25 5.52
C GLY A 464 16.97 -6.14 4.75
N PRO A 465 17.28 -5.82 3.49
CA PRO A 465 18.20 -6.62 2.69
C PRO A 465 19.60 -6.67 3.35
N PRO A 466 20.33 -7.78 3.22
CA PRO A 466 21.64 -7.97 3.85
C PRO A 466 22.65 -6.86 3.55
N ASP A 467 22.54 -6.20 2.40
CA ASP A 467 23.43 -5.12 1.99
C ASP A 467 23.02 -3.74 2.53
N ALA A 468 21.81 -3.57 3.06
CA ALA A 468 21.38 -2.31 3.67
C ALA A 468 22.17 -1.98 4.95
N ALA A 469 22.64 -3.00 5.66
CA ALA A 469 23.50 -2.83 6.84
C ALA A 469 24.90 -2.26 6.51
N LYS A 470 25.27 -2.19 5.22
CA LYS A 470 26.55 -1.64 4.74
C LYS A 470 26.41 -0.22 4.20
N ASP A 471 25.19 0.36 4.22
CA ASP A 471 24.98 1.74 3.80
C ASP A 471 25.67 2.69 4.81
N PRO A 472 26.66 3.50 4.40
CA PRO A 472 27.37 4.42 5.28
C PRO A 472 26.47 5.53 5.84
N THR A 473 25.24 5.69 5.33
CA THR A 473 24.25 6.63 5.87
C THR A 473 23.46 6.03 7.04
N VAL A 474 23.51 4.71 7.24
CA VAL A 474 23.01 4.02 8.42
C VAL A 474 24.11 4.07 9.47
N SER A 475 24.05 5.03 10.39
CA SER A 475 25.08 5.19 11.41
C SER A 475 25.15 3.94 12.29
N ASP A 476 26.37 3.42 12.47
CA ASP A 476 26.71 2.40 13.48
C ASP A 476 26.52 2.88 14.93
N ASN A 477 25.84 4.02 15.13
CA ASN A 477 25.74 4.66 16.44
C ASN A 477 24.73 3.97 17.34
N ALA A 478 25.30 3.27 18.23
CA ALA A 478 25.09 3.11 19.67
C ALA A 478 23.84 2.41 20.20
N ASP A 479 22.71 2.36 19.54
CA ASP A 479 21.52 1.64 20.04
C ASP A 479 21.00 0.56 19.06
N SER A 480 21.88 0.03 18.21
CA SER A 480 21.51 -1.02 17.26
C SER A 480 21.24 -2.34 18.01
N VAL A 481 20.02 -2.82 17.88
CA VAL A 481 19.62 -4.18 18.28
C VAL A 481 20.59 -5.18 17.68
N GLY A 482 21.02 -6.21 18.44
CA GLY A 482 21.88 -7.28 17.95
C GLY A 482 21.32 -7.99 16.71
N PRO A 483 21.99 -9.03 16.17
CA PRO A 483 21.55 -9.70 14.94
C PRO A 483 20.28 -10.56 15.17
N PHE A 484 19.16 -9.91 15.48
CA PHE A 484 17.84 -10.56 15.66
C PHE A 484 17.12 -10.84 14.36
N PHE A 485 17.56 -10.29 13.22
CA PHE A 485 16.83 -10.34 11.96
C PHE A 485 17.37 -11.41 11.02
N GLN A 486 16.45 -12.06 10.29
CA GLN A 486 16.76 -12.95 9.18
C GLN A 486 15.92 -12.52 7.97
N SER A 487 16.56 -11.85 7.00
CA SER A 487 15.87 -11.46 5.76
C SER A 487 15.88 -12.59 4.74
N PHE A 488 14.78 -12.67 4.00
CA PHE A 488 14.59 -13.62 2.90
C PHE A 488 14.07 -12.90 1.65
N PRO A 489 14.57 -13.27 0.46
CA PRO A 489 14.10 -12.67 -0.79
C PRO A 489 12.79 -13.30 -1.26
N TYR A 490 11.92 -12.48 -1.85
CA TYR A 490 10.74 -12.96 -2.55
C TYR A 490 10.46 -12.11 -3.81
N THR A 491 9.66 -12.64 -4.73
CA THR A 491 9.24 -11.92 -5.93
C THR A 491 7.93 -11.20 -5.63
N ALA A 492 7.98 -9.88 -5.49
CA ALA A 492 6.82 -9.05 -5.17
C ALA A 492 5.93 -8.75 -6.39
N GLY A 493 6.43 -8.99 -7.59
CA GLY A 493 5.73 -8.78 -8.86
C GLY A 493 6.67 -8.78 -10.04
N VAL A 494 6.16 -8.39 -11.18
CA VAL A 494 6.94 -8.20 -12.41
C VAL A 494 6.68 -6.82 -12.98
N GLU A 495 7.70 -6.22 -13.56
CA GLU A 495 7.61 -5.01 -14.35
C GLU A 495 7.65 -5.37 -15.83
N VAL A 496 6.70 -4.85 -16.58
CA VAL A 496 6.63 -5.03 -18.04
C VAL A 496 7.41 -3.89 -18.68
N LEU A 497 8.54 -4.22 -19.32
CA LEU A 497 9.41 -3.21 -19.93
C LEU A 497 8.88 -2.74 -21.29
N SER A 498 9.31 -1.57 -21.74
CA SER A 498 8.85 -0.95 -23.01
C SER A 498 9.27 -1.69 -24.29
N SER A 499 10.20 -2.64 -24.17
CA SER A 499 10.67 -3.51 -25.25
C SER A 499 9.68 -4.61 -25.66
N ASN A 500 8.61 -4.80 -24.88
CA ASN A 500 7.58 -5.80 -25.19
C ASN A 500 6.89 -5.51 -26.51
N LEU A 501 6.79 -6.52 -27.37
CA LEU A 501 6.23 -6.43 -28.72
C LEU A 501 5.46 -7.70 -29.06
N LEU A 502 4.28 -7.54 -29.64
CA LEU A 502 3.51 -8.62 -30.27
C LEU A 502 3.12 -8.21 -31.69
N GLN A 503 3.46 -9.05 -32.64
CA GLN A 503 3.15 -8.84 -34.06
C GLN A 503 2.58 -10.10 -34.70
N SER A 504 1.63 -9.94 -35.61
CA SER A 504 1.13 -11.00 -36.47
C SER A 504 0.89 -10.46 -37.87
N GLY A 505 1.62 -11.00 -38.87
CA GLY A 505 1.68 -10.39 -40.19
C GLY A 505 2.18 -8.94 -40.10
N ASP A 506 1.50 -8.01 -40.72
CA ASP A 506 1.82 -6.56 -40.71
C ASP A 506 1.22 -5.83 -39.49
N MET A 507 0.48 -6.51 -38.64
CA MET A 507 -0.18 -5.90 -37.45
C MET A 507 0.71 -5.95 -36.22
N THR A 508 0.84 -4.80 -35.56
CA THR A 508 1.43 -4.69 -34.21
C THR A 508 0.32 -4.47 -33.22
N TRP A 509 0.28 -5.29 -32.19
CA TRP A 509 -0.73 -5.29 -31.16
C TRP A 509 -0.31 -4.44 -29.96
N ARG A 510 -1.25 -3.71 -29.37
CA ARG A 510 -0.98 -2.77 -28.27
C ARG A 510 -0.86 -3.52 -26.96
N LEU A 511 0.25 -3.25 -26.25
CA LEU A 511 0.51 -3.77 -24.91
C LEU A 511 -0.55 -3.24 -23.94
N ASP A 512 -1.01 -4.07 -23.02
CA ASP A 512 -2.02 -3.82 -21.99
C ASP A 512 -3.47 -3.58 -22.49
N GLU A 513 -3.68 -3.43 -23.81
CA GLU A 513 -4.99 -3.32 -24.41
C GLU A 513 -5.35 -4.60 -25.19
N ASP A 514 -4.49 -5.00 -26.11
CA ASP A 514 -4.70 -6.13 -27.02
C ASP A 514 -4.05 -7.41 -26.50
N TRP A 515 -2.94 -7.26 -25.76
CA TRP A 515 -2.19 -8.37 -25.18
C TRP A 515 -1.38 -7.96 -23.97
N ARG A 516 -0.90 -8.98 -23.25
CA ARG A 516 -0.04 -8.80 -22.07
C ARG A 516 0.77 -10.07 -21.82
N PRO A 517 2.04 -9.98 -21.39
CA PRO A 517 2.76 -11.15 -20.89
C PRO A 517 2.13 -11.66 -19.60
N LEU A 518 2.24 -12.96 -19.34
CA LEU A 518 1.85 -13.53 -18.03
C LEU A 518 2.97 -13.35 -17.01
N VAL A 519 2.60 -13.18 -15.75
CA VAL A 519 3.54 -12.90 -14.64
C VAL A 519 4.69 -13.92 -14.53
N PHE A 520 4.45 -15.15 -14.94
CA PHE A 520 5.42 -16.24 -14.91
C PHE A 520 6.14 -16.48 -16.24
N SER A 521 5.88 -15.66 -17.27
CA SER A 521 6.52 -15.83 -18.59
C SER A 521 8.03 -15.71 -18.51
N ASN A 522 8.72 -16.47 -19.33
CA ASN A 522 10.13 -16.24 -19.63
C ASN A 522 10.30 -14.95 -20.45
N SER A 523 11.34 -14.15 -20.14
CA SER A 523 11.77 -13.04 -21.00
C SER A 523 12.54 -13.61 -22.18
N THR A 524 12.02 -13.39 -23.40
CA THR A 524 12.59 -13.96 -24.61
C THR A 524 12.05 -13.25 -25.86
N SER A 525 12.73 -13.44 -26.98
CA SER A 525 12.23 -13.05 -28.30
C SER A 525 11.97 -14.30 -29.16
N ILE A 526 10.77 -14.39 -29.68
CA ILE A 526 10.34 -15.47 -30.56
C ILE A 526 10.12 -14.90 -31.95
N GLU A 527 10.86 -15.43 -32.92
CA GLU A 527 10.68 -15.12 -34.34
C GLU A 527 9.32 -15.62 -34.82
N PRO A 528 8.78 -15.08 -35.94
CA PRO A 528 7.48 -15.45 -36.48
C PRO A 528 7.31 -16.97 -36.51
N SER A 529 6.30 -17.46 -35.79
CA SER A 529 6.03 -18.90 -35.67
C SER A 529 4.53 -19.14 -35.75
N GLU A 530 4.15 -20.29 -36.35
CA GLU A 530 2.76 -20.72 -36.45
C GLU A 530 2.05 -20.80 -35.10
N VAL A 531 0.75 -20.60 -35.13
CA VAL A 531 -0.11 -20.72 -33.96
C VAL A 531 -0.99 -21.95 -34.10
N VAL A 532 -1.01 -22.79 -33.07
CA VAL A 532 -1.84 -23.99 -32.98
C VAL A 532 -2.87 -23.80 -31.88
N PHE A 533 -4.14 -24.01 -32.18
CA PHE A 533 -5.20 -23.99 -31.17
C PHE A 533 -5.34 -25.38 -30.53
N ALA A 534 -5.20 -25.47 -29.22
CA ALA A 534 -5.23 -26.69 -28.43
C ALA A 534 -6.40 -26.70 -27.40
N GLY A 535 -7.54 -26.11 -27.75
CA GLY A 535 -8.72 -26.08 -26.89
C GLY A 535 -8.43 -25.49 -25.51
N TYR A 536 -8.68 -26.25 -24.44
CA TYR A 536 -8.38 -25.80 -23.09
C TYR A 536 -6.91 -26.03 -22.66
N GLY A 537 -6.11 -26.75 -23.44
CA GLY A 537 -4.70 -27.00 -23.10
C GLY A 537 -4.51 -27.83 -21.84
N ILE A 538 -5.49 -28.64 -21.46
CA ILE A 538 -5.47 -29.48 -20.27
C ILE A 538 -4.97 -30.87 -20.63
N VAL A 539 -4.13 -31.44 -19.76
CA VAL A 539 -3.68 -32.83 -19.81
C VAL A 539 -3.96 -33.44 -18.44
N ALA A 540 -5.05 -34.16 -18.34
CA ALA A 540 -5.48 -34.82 -17.11
C ALA A 540 -5.47 -36.37 -17.32
N PRO A 541 -4.69 -37.15 -16.56
CA PRO A 541 -4.66 -38.60 -16.67
C PRO A 541 -6.01 -39.20 -16.26
N ALA A 542 -6.28 -40.43 -16.67
CA ALA A 542 -7.45 -41.16 -16.22
C ALA A 542 -7.42 -41.35 -14.69
N ASP A 543 -8.51 -41.07 -14.00
CA ASP A 543 -8.64 -41.17 -12.54
C ASP A 543 -10.09 -41.48 -12.13
N GLN A 544 -10.27 -42.36 -11.16
CA GLN A 544 -11.53 -42.69 -10.46
C GLN A 544 -12.78 -42.83 -11.37
N GLY A 545 -12.61 -43.47 -12.54
CA GLY A 545 -13.70 -43.69 -13.48
C GLY A 545 -13.87 -42.60 -14.55
N PHE A 546 -13.04 -41.55 -14.55
CA PHE A 546 -12.97 -40.58 -15.63
C PHE A 546 -11.89 -40.95 -16.63
N PRO A 547 -12.18 -40.87 -17.94
CA PRO A 547 -11.17 -41.11 -18.96
C PRO A 547 -10.15 -39.97 -18.95
N GLU A 548 -8.98 -40.29 -19.51
CA GLU A 548 -7.96 -39.29 -19.81
C GLU A 548 -8.55 -38.11 -20.59
N TYR A 549 -8.07 -36.90 -20.35
CA TYR A 549 -8.35 -35.70 -21.10
C TYR A 549 -7.05 -35.09 -21.53
N ASP A 550 -6.67 -35.24 -22.80
CA ASP A 550 -5.46 -34.64 -23.37
C ASP A 550 -5.81 -33.74 -24.56
N SER A 551 -5.72 -32.42 -24.37
CA SER A 551 -5.95 -31.42 -25.42
C SER A 551 -4.92 -31.47 -26.56
N TYR A 552 -3.87 -32.26 -26.45
CA TYR A 552 -2.77 -32.34 -27.40
C TYR A 552 -2.76 -33.64 -28.21
N VAL A 553 -3.78 -34.47 -28.04
CA VAL A 553 -3.87 -35.75 -28.80
C VAL A 553 -3.76 -35.48 -30.29
N HIS A 554 -2.80 -36.14 -30.94
CA HIS A 554 -2.50 -35.99 -32.38
C HIS A 554 -2.15 -34.59 -32.87
N LEU A 555 -1.79 -33.68 -31.97
CA LEU A 555 -1.43 -32.31 -32.26
C LEU A 555 0.09 -32.10 -32.21
N ASP A 556 0.68 -31.69 -33.32
CA ASP A 556 2.09 -31.30 -33.36
C ASP A 556 2.23 -29.83 -32.95
N VAL A 557 2.84 -29.58 -31.81
CA VAL A 557 3.07 -28.23 -31.25
C VAL A 557 4.57 -27.86 -31.22
N GLU A 558 5.42 -28.73 -31.69
CA GLU A 558 6.86 -28.51 -31.62
C GLU A 558 7.25 -27.24 -32.42
N ASN A 559 8.00 -26.37 -31.77
CA ASN A 559 8.46 -25.09 -32.32
C ASN A 559 7.34 -24.08 -32.71
N LYS A 560 6.12 -24.24 -32.20
CA LYS A 560 4.98 -23.38 -32.49
C LYS A 560 4.47 -22.64 -31.25
N TRP A 561 3.64 -21.66 -31.44
CA TRP A 561 2.81 -21.08 -30.38
C TRP A 561 1.58 -21.98 -30.16
N VAL A 562 1.25 -22.21 -28.89
CA VAL A 562 0.03 -22.95 -28.51
C VAL A 562 -0.97 -21.96 -27.95
N MET A 563 -2.10 -21.79 -28.62
CA MET A 563 -3.22 -21.00 -28.14
C MET A 563 -4.18 -21.89 -27.34
N VAL A 564 -4.53 -21.44 -26.14
CA VAL A 564 -5.45 -22.16 -25.26
C VAL A 564 -6.47 -21.23 -24.61
N LEU A 565 -7.65 -21.77 -24.30
CA LEU A 565 -8.65 -21.10 -23.48
C LEU A 565 -8.23 -21.02 -22.03
N ARG A 566 -8.47 -19.86 -21.39
CA ARG A 566 -8.03 -19.52 -20.02
C ARG A 566 -8.57 -20.47 -18.96
N GLN A 567 -9.85 -20.85 -19.04
CA GLN A 567 -10.58 -21.63 -18.05
C GLN A 567 -10.47 -23.15 -18.31
N MET A 568 -11.51 -23.90 -17.99
CA MET A 568 -11.70 -25.33 -18.25
C MET A 568 -13.13 -25.54 -18.75
N PRO A 569 -13.50 -26.74 -19.28
CA PRO A 569 -14.85 -27.03 -19.70
C PRO A 569 -15.88 -26.68 -18.63
N SER A 570 -16.91 -25.93 -19.01
CA SER A 570 -17.88 -25.39 -18.07
C SER A 570 -19.13 -26.26 -17.93
N ASP A 571 -19.51 -27.05 -18.94
CA ASP A 571 -20.74 -27.85 -19.00
C ASP A 571 -20.51 -29.35 -18.71
N VAL A 572 -19.54 -29.66 -17.92
CA VAL A 572 -19.23 -31.02 -17.43
C VAL A 572 -19.81 -31.25 -16.04
N SER A 573 -19.91 -32.53 -15.63
CA SER A 573 -20.35 -32.87 -14.28
C SER A 573 -19.42 -32.26 -13.22
N PRO A 574 -19.91 -31.97 -12.01
CA PRO A 574 -19.07 -31.45 -10.93
C PRO A 574 -17.82 -32.30 -10.65
N GLU A 575 -17.95 -33.62 -10.71
CA GLU A 575 -16.84 -34.55 -10.47
C GLU A 575 -15.80 -34.47 -11.57
N ARG A 576 -16.25 -34.43 -12.84
CA ARG A 576 -15.35 -34.23 -13.98
C ARG A 576 -14.65 -32.86 -13.92
N ARG A 577 -15.38 -31.83 -13.52
CA ARG A 577 -14.83 -30.49 -13.33
C ARG A 577 -13.73 -30.49 -12.27
N GLN A 578 -13.93 -31.17 -11.15
CA GLN A 578 -12.92 -31.31 -10.10
C GLN A 578 -11.68 -32.08 -10.61
N HIS A 579 -11.88 -33.15 -11.36
CA HIS A 579 -10.78 -33.89 -11.98
C HIS A 579 -9.95 -32.99 -12.91
N LEU A 580 -10.60 -32.19 -13.77
CA LEU A 580 -9.92 -31.27 -14.69
C LEU A 580 -9.29 -30.06 -13.98
N ALA A 581 -9.88 -29.58 -12.89
CA ALA A 581 -9.40 -28.40 -12.16
C ALA A 581 -7.96 -28.57 -11.67
N ARG A 582 -7.57 -29.78 -11.25
CA ARG A 582 -6.20 -30.11 -10.82
C ARG A 582 -5.14 -29.87 -11.91
N HIS A 583 -5.57 -29.86 -13.18
CA HIS A 583 -4.71 -29.78 -14.38
C HIS A 583 -5.00 -28.53 -15.23
N SER A 584 -5.76 -27.56 -14.72
CA SER A 584 -6.25 -26.41 -15.47
C SER A 584 -5.54 -25.07 -15.16
N SER A 585 -4.64 -25.01 -14.18
CA SER A 585 -3.90 -23.80 -13.88
C SER A 585 -3.07 -23.33 -15.08
N LEU A 586 -2.92 -22.02 -15.26
CA LEU A 586 -2.17 -21.48 -16.41
C LEU A 586 -0.71 -21.95 -16.43
N ARG A 587 -0.08 -22.10 -15.26
CA ARG A 587 1.27 -22.69 -15.16
C ARG A 587 1.30 -24.14 -15.60
N TYR A 588 0.30 -24.93 -15.22
CA TYR A 588 0.21 -26.32 -15.64
C TYR A 588 0.04 -26.43 -17.17
N LYS A 589 -0.83 -25.62 -17.76
CA LYS A 589 -1.02 -25.57 -19.22
C LYS A 589 0.26 -25.13 -19.96
N ALA A 590 0.97 -24.14 -19.41
CA ALA A 590 2.25 -23.68 -19.93
C ALA A 590 3.31 -24.79 -19.86
N MET A 591 3.36 -25.52 -18.76
CA MET A 591 4.25 -26.67 -18.58
C MET A 591 3.90 -27.81 -19.56
N ALA A 592 2.61 -28.12 -19.73
CA ALA A 592 2.16 -29.14 -20.66
C ALA A 592 2.51 -28.81 -22.12
N ALA A 593 2.42 -27.53 -22.52
CA ALA A 593 2.86 -27.06 -23.82
C ALA A 593 4.39 -27.14 -23.97
N ARG A 594 5.13 -26.67 -22.98
CA ARG A 594 6.60 -26.71 -22.97
C ARG A 594 7.14 -28.13 -23.12
N ASP A 595 6.60 -29.07 -22.35
CA ASP A 595 7.06 -30.46 -22.33
C ASP A 595 6.79 -31.18 -23.68
N ARG A 596 5.98 -30.57 -24.55
CA ARG A 596 5.70 -30.98 -25.92
C ARG A 596 6.48 -30.18 -26.98
N GLY A 597 7.44 -29.37 -26.56
CA GLY A 597 8.32 -28.62 -27.45
C GLY A 597 7.74 -27.30 -27.98
N ALA A 598 6.65 -26.78 -27.43
CA ALA A 598 6.10 -25.49 -27.84
C ALA A 598 7.09 -24.33 -27.54
N LYS A 599 7.18 -23.33 -28.42
CA LYS A 599 7.94 -22.09 -28.18
C LYS A 599 7.28 -21.17 -27.17
N GLY A 600 5.96 -21.14 -27.14
CA GLY A 600 5.21 -20.30 -26.24
C GLY A 600 3.76 -20.71 -26.13
N ILE A 601 3.10 -20.17 -25.12
CA ILE A 601 1.66 -20.33 -24.89
C ILE A 601 0.94 -18.99 -25.01
N ILE A 602 -0.19 -18.98 -25.69
CA ILE A 602 -1.09 -17.85 -25.84
C ILE A 602 -2.39 -18.19 -25.12
N VAL A 603 -2.73 -17.40 -24.09
CA VAL A 603 -3.95 -17.58 -23.30
C VAL A 603 -5.01 -16.58 -23.76
N VAL A 604 -6.17 -17.07 -24.16
CA VAL A 604 -7.35 -16.28 -24.50
C VAL A 604 -8.47 -16.58 -23.52
N SER A 605 -9.20 -15.56 -23.06
CA SER A 605 -10.30 -15.77 -22.12
C SER A 605 -11.44 -16.57 -22.76
N GLY A 606 -11.74 -16.31 -24.01
CA GLY A 606 -12.80 -16.92 -24.78
C GLY A 606 -14.13 -16.14 -24.69
N PRO A 607 -14.81 -15.95 -25.81
CA PRO A 607 -15.98 -15.06 -25.93
C PRO A 607 -17.17 -15.47 -25.04
N LYS A 608 -17.20 -16.71 -24.56
CA LYS A 608 -18.26 -17.23 -23.67
C LYS A 608 -17.82 -17.40 -22.22
N SER A 609 -16.60 -16.96 -21.85
CA SER A 609 -16.04 -17.17 -20.51
C SER A 609 -16.72 -16.38 -19.40
N GLY A 610 -17.43 -15.30 -19.73
CA GLY A 610 -18.06 -14.39 -18.74
C GLY A 610 -17.07 -13.59 -17.87
N VAL A 611 -15.77 -13.64 -18.15
CA VAL A 611 -14.77 -12.86 -17.42
C VAL A 611 -14.85 -11.38 -17.79
N ARG A 612 -14.75 -10.49 -16.78
CA ARG A 612 -14.77 -9.03 -16.99
C ARG A 612 -13.47 -8.51 -17.59
N GLN A 613 -12.35 -9.06 -17.14
CA GLN A 613 -11.00 -8.71 -17.64
C GLN A 613 -10.52 -9.82 -18.57
N GLN A 614 -10.52 -9.55 -19.88
CA GLN A 614 -10.08 -10.51 -20.88
C GLN A 614 -8.60 -10.83 -20.76
N LEU A 615 -7.75 -9.82 -20.58
CA LEU A 615 -6.32 -10.03 -20.34
C LEU A 615 -6.10 -10.53 -18.90
N VAL A 616 -5.25 -11.55 -18.74
CA VAL A 616 -4.89 -12.09 -17.43
C VAL A 616 -4.17 -11.02 -16.61
N PRO A 617 -4.61 -10.70 -15.37
CA PRO A 617 -3.95 -9.73 -14.53
C PRO A 617 -2.50 -10.09 -14.21
N LEU A 618 -1.62 -9.08 -14.08
CA LEU A 618 -0.22 -9.23 -13.65
C LEU A 618 -0.10 -9.34 -12.13
N GLN A 619 -0.86 -10.24 -11.53
CA GLN A 619 -0.77 -10.51 -10.10
C GLN A 619 0.20 -11.67 -9.85
N SER A 620 1.06 -11.53 -8.82
CA SER A 620 1.92 -12.62 -8.39
C SER A 620 1.06 -13.79 -7.92
N ASP A 621 1.41 -14.99 -8.36
CA ASP A 621 0.73 -16.24 -7.96
C ASP A 621 1.44 -16.93 -6.78
N GLY A 622 2.34 -16.22 -6.09
CA GLY A 622 3.10 -16.72 -4.95
C GLY A 622 4.22 -17.72 -5.30
N ALA A 623 4.36 -18.11 -6.57
CA ALA A 623 5.42 -19.03 -6.96
C ALA A 623 6.75 -18.30 -7.18
N LEU A 624 7.82 -18.83 -6.59
CA LEU A 624 9.16 -18.23 -6.57
C LEU A 624 9.87 -18.24 -7.94
N SER A 625 9.43 -19.05 -8.89
CA SER A 625 10.11 -19.23 -10.18
C SER A 625 9.22 -18.86 -11.37
N GLY A 626 9.81 -18.17 -12.37
CA GLY A 626 9.23 -18.03 -13.71
C GLY A 626 9.10 -19.39 -14.41
N SER A 627 8.30 -19.47 -15.47
CA SER A 627 8.32 -20.63 -16.35
C SER A 627 9.51 -20.55 -17.30
N SER A 628 9.92 -21.66 -17.86
CA SER A 628 10.94 -21.71 -18.89
C SER A 628 10.35 -21.59 -20.31
N ILE A 629 9.11 -21.07 -20.43
CA ILE A 629 8.41 -20.90 -21.70
C ILE A 629 7.85 -19.48 -21.80
N ALA A 630 7.79 -18.93 -23.00
CA ALA A 630 7.08 -17.68 -23.29
C ALA A 630 5.56 -17.85 -23.05
N ALA A 631 4.95 -16.95 -22.31
CA ALA A 631 3.54 -17.03 -21.98
C ALA A 631 2.89 -15.65 -22.07
N ILE A 632 1.86 -15.52 -22.91
CA ILE A 632 1.14 -14.26 -23.11
C ILE A 632 -0.37 -14.48 -23.01
N SER A 633 -1.08 -13.42 -22.66
CA SER A 633 -2.53 -13.33 -22.76
C SER A 633 -2.90 -12.37 -23.87
N VAL A 634 -3.90 -12.73 -24.68
CA VAL A 634 -4.46 -11.88 -25.72
C VAL A 634 -5.95 -11.64 -25.48
N SER A 635 -6.47 -10.51 -25.95
CA SER A 635 -7.90 -10.24 -25.94
C SER A 635 -8.67 -11.16 -26.89
N ASP A 636 -9.96 -11.36 -26.65
CA ASP A 636 -10.83 -12.15 -27.52
C ASP A 636 -10.85 -11.55 -28.94
N ALA A 637 -10.77 -10.22 -29.07
CA ALA A 637 -10.73 -9.53 -30.37
C ALA A 637 -9.48 -9.88 -31.18
N VAL A 638 -8.31 -10.02 -30.54
CA VAL A 638 -7.08 -10.48 -31.20
C VAL A 638 -7.22 -11.92 -31.64
N ALA A 639 -7.75 -12.78 -30.78
CA ALA A 639 -7.96 -14.18 -31.09
C ALA A 639 -8.97 -14.36 -32.25
N GLU A 640 -10.10 -13.66 -32.22
CA GLU A 640 -11.09 -13.67 -33.31
C GLU A 640 -10.48 -13.22 -34.65
N LYS A 641 -9.62 -12.19 -34.60
CA LYS A 641 -8.89 -11.74 -35.80
C LYS A 641 -7.98 -12.83 -36.39
N TRP A 642 -7.34 -13.62 -35.53
CA TRP A 642 -6.52 -14.74 -35.96
C TRP A 642 -7.35 -15.93 -36.50
N PHE A 643 -8.61 -16.04 -36.08
CA PHE A 643 -9.55 -17.06 -36.58
C PHE A 643 -10.26 -16.65 -37.89
N GLU A 644 -10.13 -15.40 -38.35
CA GLU A 644 -10.87 -14.92 -39.58
C GLU A 644 -10.67 -15.78 -40.83
N LYS A 645 -9.52 -16.45 -40.94
CA LYS A 645 -9.20 -17.34 -42.06
C LYS A 645 -9.44 -18.82 -41.79
N SER A 646 -9.85 -19.15 -40.58
CA SER A 646 -10.26 -20.50 -40.21
C SER A 646 -11.71 -20.75 -40.66
N GLU A 647 -12.03 -21.99 -41.02
CA GLU A 647 -13.41 -22.41 -41.21
C GLU A 647 -14.21 -22.42 -39.89
N GLU A 648 -13.51 -22.54 -38.77
CA GLU A 648 -14.08 -22.62 -37.42
C GLU A 648 -14.07 -21.25 -36.74
N LYS A 649 -15.08 -20.99 -35.91
CA LYS A 649 -15.15 -19.80 -35.05
C LYS A 649 -14.85 -20.12 -33.60
N LEU A 650 -14.05 -19.31 -32.96
CA LEU A 650 -13.65 -19.49 -31.56
C LEU A 650 -14.83 -19.70 -30.61
N ALA A 651 -15.92 -18.94 -30.80
CA ALA A 651 -17.12 -19.04 -29.98
C ALA A 651 -17.85 -20.40 -30.12
N ASP A 652 -17.86 -20.97 -31.33
CA ASP A 652 -18.51 -22.27 -31.60
C ASP A 652 -17.66 -23.41 -31.05
N LEU A 653 -16.32 -23.34 -31.25
CA LEU A 653 -15.36 -24.26 -30.66
C LEU A 653 -15.42 -24.28 -29.15
N GLN A 654 -15.50 -23.09 -28.52
CA GLN A 654 -15.65 -23.00 -27.08
C GLN A 654 -16.94 -23.68 -26.59
N THR A 655 -18.05 -23.54 -27.32
CA THR A 655 -19.32 -24.17 -26.95
C THR A 655 -19.23 -25.72 -26.93
N GLU A 656 -18.51 -26.29 -27.90
CA GLU A 656 -18.29 -27.75 -27.95
C GLU A 656 -17.33 -28.22 -26.87
N LEU A 657 -16.20 -27.51 -26.70
CA LEU A 657 -15.24 -27.78 -25.65
C LEU A 657 -15.82 -27.67 -24.24
N ASP A 658 -16.77 -26.75 -24.03
CA ASP A 658 -17.45 -26.58 -22.75
C ASP A 658 -18.24 -27.81 -22.32
N ARG A 659 -18.70 -28.64 -23.25
CA ARG A 659 -19.39 -29.90 -22.99
C ARG A 659 -18.43 -31.01 -22.50
N GLY A 660 -17.13 -30.72 -22.48
CA GLY A 660 -16.08 -31.66 -22.05
C GLY A 660 -15.64 -32.64 -23.13
N GLU A 661 -16.06 -32.41 -24.35
CA GLU A 661 -15.63 -33.20 -25.51
C GLU A 661 -14.20 -32.82 -25.91
N LEU A 662 -13.39 -33.80 -26.28
CA LEU A 662 -12.08 -33.56 -26.85
C LEU A 662 -12.21 -33.22 -28.31
N MET A 663 -11.73 -32.05 -28.70
CA MET A 663 -11.58 -31.65 -30.09
C MET A 663 -10.12 -31.83 -30.51
N MET A 664 -9.91 -32.28 -31.75
CA MET A 664 -8.57 -32.25 -32.35
C MET A 664 -8.16 -30.80 -32.55
N GLY A 665 -7.06 -30.41 -31.91
CA GLY A 665 -6.45 -29.11 -32.17
C GLY A 665 -5.95 -29.00 -33.63
N PHE A 666 -5.74 -27.76 -34.07
CA PHE A 666 -5.32 -27.50 -35.47
C PHE A 666 -4.46 -26.23 -35.56
N VAL A 667 -3.71 -26.13 -36.67
CA VAL A 667 -2.91 -24.94 -36.97
C VAL A 667 -3.86 -23.84 -37.48
N LEU A 668 -3.77 -22.63 -36.93
CA LEU A 668 -4.50 -21.48 -37.46
C LEU A 668 -3.93 -21.07 -38.83
N PRO A 669 -4.74 -21.08 -39.87
CA PRO A 669 -4.24 -20.87 -41.25
C PRO A 669 -3.74 -19.43 -41.42
N GLU A 670 -2.54 -19.30 -41.99
CA GLU A 670 -1.87 -18.02 -42.30
C GLU A 670 -1.62 -17.11 -41.06
N VAL A 671 -1.63 -17.66 -39.86
CA VAL A 671 -1.30 -16.93 -38.63
C VAL A 671 0.13 -17.27 -38.21
N SER A 672 0.97 -16.25 -38.19
CA SER A 672 2.32 -16.34 -37.64
C SER A 672 2.53 -15.22 -36.63
N VAL A 673 2.98 -15.56 -35.45
CA VAL A 673 3.14 -14.62 -34.35
C VAL A 673 4.60 -14.47 -33.95
N ARG A 674 5.05 -13.22 -33.92
CA ARG A 674 6.32 -12.79 -33.37
C ARG A 674 6.06 -12.11 -32.02
N ALA A 675 6.84 -12.42 -30.99
CA ALA A 675 6.77 -11.75 -29.73
C ALA A 675 8.16 -11.46 -29.15
N THR A 676 8.31 -10.28 -28.58
CA THR A 676 9.38 -9.97 -27.63
C THR A 676 8.74 -9.78 -26.27
N ILE A 677 9.15 -10.58 -25.30
CA ILE A 677 8.70 -10.52 -23.92
C ILE A 677 9.89 -10.12 -23.07
N ASP A 678 9.74 -9.03 -22.35
CA ASP A 678 10.78 -8.49 -21.49
C ASP A 678 10.15 -8.09 -20.14
N LEU A 679 10.39 -8.95 -19.14
CA LEU A 679 9.86 -8.84 -17.79
C LEU A 679 11.02 -8.72 -16.80
N ARG A 680 10.95 -7.74 -15.93
CA ARG A 680 11.86 -7.60 -14.80
C ARG A 680 11.18 -8.05 -13.53
N GLN A 681 11.71 -9.07 -12.86
CA GLN A 681 11.22 -9.47 -11.55
C GLN A 681 11.54 -8.39 -10.51
N ILE A 682 10.52 -7.96 -9.79
CA ILE A 682 10.66 -7.05 -8.66
C ILE A 682 10.94 -7.91 -7.43
N LYS A 683 12.20 -7.97 -7.02
CA LYS A 683 12.59 -8.68 -5.79
C LYS A 683 12.48 -7.74 -4.60
N ARG A 684 11.85 -8.23 -3.54
CA ARG A 684 11.79 -7.59 -2.22
C ARG A 684 12.27 -8.55 -1.16
N TYR A 685 12.39 -8.05 0.05
CA TYR A 685 12.85 -8.82 1.20
C TYR A 685 11.83 -8.70 2.32
N GLY A 686 11.40 -9.86 2.85
CA GLY A 686 10.71 -9.96 4.12
C GLY A 686 11.73 -10.24 5.23
N THR A 687 11.33 -10.05 6.48
CA THR A 687 12.26 -10.15 7.61
C THR A 687 11.63 -10.88 8.80
N ASN A 688 12.17 -12.04 9.15
CA ASN A 688 11.87 -12.73 10.40
C ASN A 688 12.61 -12.08 11.57
N VAL A 689 12.03 -12.14 12.77
CA VAL A 689 12.71 -11.76 14.02
C VAL A 689 12.93 -13.01 14.88
N LEU A 690 14.17 -13.22 15.31
CA LEU A 690 14.61 -14.43 16.00
C LEU A 690 15.35 -14.08 17.28
N GLY A 691 14.86 -14.52 18.44
CA GLY A 691 15.51 -14.33 19.74
C GLY A 691 15.52 -15.62 20.57
N ILE A 692 16.64 -15.96 21.20
CA ILE A 692 16.80 -17.18 21.98
C ILE A 692 16.88 -16.89 23.48
N LEU A 693 16.05 -17.58 24.26
CA LEU A 693 16.22 -17.74 25.69
C LEU A 693 17.03 -19.01 25.93
N ARG A 694 18.32 -18.86 26.28
CA ARG A 694 19.24 -19.99 26.51
C ARG A 694 18.82 -20.84 27.69
N ALA A 695 19.08 -22.14 27.63
CA ALA A 695 18.92 -23.05 28.76
C ALA A 695 19.99 -22.83 29.84
N GLY A 696 21.23 -22.67 29.42
CA GLY A 696 22.41 -22.45 30.29
C GLY A 696 23.32 -21.38 29.72
N ASP A 697 24.58 -21.34 30.22
CA ASP A 697 25.63 -20.41 29.74
C ASP A 697 26.17 -20.80 28.36
N LYS A 698 25.86 -21.98 27.88
CA LYS A 698 26.22 -22.48 26.55
C LYS A 698 24.96 -22.84 25.80
N PRO A 699 24.98 -22.77 24.45
CA PRO A 699 23.89 -23.27 23.66
C PRO A 699 23.57 -24.73 23.98
N ALA A 700 22.30 -25.07 24.11
CA ALA A 700 21.84 -26.46 24.23
C ALA A 700 21.94 -27.16 22.87
N ASP A 701 22.00 -28.50 22.87
CA ASP A 701 22.03 -29.32 21.65
C ASP A 701 20.65 -29.39 20.96
N SER A 702 19.63 -28.76 21.52
CA SER A 702 18.26 -28.79 21.04
C SER A 702 17.48 -27.56 21.48
N LEU A 703 16.42 -27.26 20.75
CA LEU A 703 15.57 -26.09 21.02
C LEU A 703 14.06 -26.38 20.81
N VAL A 704 13.25 -25.53 21.45
CA VAL A 704 11.80 -25.43 21.24
C VAL A 704 11.52 -24.12 20.52
N ILE A 705 10.61 -24.12 19.56
CA ILE A 705 10.20 -22.92 18.82
C ILE A 705 8.85 -22.42 19.35
N VAL A 706 8.72 -21.12 19.58
CA VAL A 706 7.45 -20.41 19.82
C VAL A 706 7.35 -19.32 18.77
N GLY A 707 6.36 -19.43 17.87
CA GLY A 707 6.24 -18.54 16.73
C GLY A 707 4.85 -17.94 16.55
N ALA A 708 4.82 -16.78 15.89
CA ALA A 708 3.63 -16.11 15.39
C ALA A 708 4.02 -15.29 14.16
N HIS A 709 3.14 -15.15 13.17
CA HIS A 709 3.48 -14.26 12.05
C HIS A 709 3.22 -12.80 12.38
N ILE A 710 4.09 -11.93 11.84
CA ILE A 710 4.10 -10.49 12.13
C ILE A 710 3.53 -9.65 10.99
N ASP A 711 3.59 -10.16 9.77
CA ASP A 711 3.04 -9.50 8.60
C ASP A 711 1.51 -9.57 8.55
N HIS A 712 0.90 -8.73 7.71
CA HIS A 712 -0.50 -8.81 7.34
C HIS A 712 -0.70 -8.17 5.95
N LEU A 713 -1.94 -7.88 5.55
CA LEU A 713 -2.33 -7.60 4.16
C LEU A 713 -2.05 -6.18 3.67
N GLY A 714 -1.55 -5.27 4.51
CA GLY A 714 -1.34 -3.88 4.11
C GLY A 714 -2.65 -3.18 3.75
N THR A 715 -2.78 -2.73 2.51
CA THR A 715 -4.03 -2.19 1.94
C THR A 715 -4.83 -3.23 1.16
N GLY A 716 -4.51 -4.51 1.29
CA GLY A 716 -5.23 -5.61 0.64
C GLY A 716 -4.95 -5.76 -0.87
N ALA A 717 -3.92 -5.11 -1.39
CA ALA A 717 -3.60 -5.11 -2.82
C ALA A 717 -3.09 -6.47 -3.36
N ASN A 718 -2.70 -7.40 -2.49
CA ASN A 718 -2.16 -8.71 -2.84
C ASN A 718 -3.22 -9.77 -3.19
N GLY A 719 -4.51 -9.41 -3.21
CA GLY A 719 -5.60 -10.31 -3.59
C GLY A 719 -6.11 -11.25 -2.49
N SER A 720 -5.50 -11.26 -1.30
CA SER A 720 -5.95 -12.06 -0.14
C SER A 720 -7.05 -11.35 0.66
N SER A 721 -7.28 -10.06 0.43
CA SER A 721 -8.32 -9.29 1.10
C SER A 721 -9.73 -9.79 0.79
N LEU A 722 -10.55 -9.88 1.84
CA LEU A 722 -11.99 -10.15 1.77
C LEU A 722 -12.83 -8.88 1.87
N ALA A 723 -12.19 -7.71 1.92
CA ALA A 723 -12.85 -6.41 1.92
C ALA A 723 -13.64 -6.16 0.64
N ARG A 724 -14.75 -5.42 0.74
CA ARG A 724 -15.66 -5.13 -0.37
C ARG A 724 -15.94 -3.65 -0.48
N ASP A 725 -16.30 -3.23 -1.67
CA ASP A 725 -16.77 -1.88 -1.99
C ASP A 725 -15.82 -0.79 -1.45
N GLU A 726 -16.30 0.11 -0.64
CA GLU A 726 -15.52 1.23 -0.07
C GLU A 726 -14.40 0.78 0.88
N GLU A 727 -14.49 -0.44 1.43
CA GLU A 727 -13.47 -0.98 2.35
C GLU A 727 -12.22 -1.51 1.62
N ARG A 728 -12.29 -1.78 0.31
CA ARG A 728 -11.21 -2.42 -0.47
C ARG A 728 -9.86 -1.72 -0.39
N GLN A 729 -9.85 -0.42 -0.11
CA GLN A 729 -8.63 0.39 -0.01
C GLN A 729 -8.26 0.72 1.44
N GLY A 730 -8.99 0.16 2.40
CA GLY A 730 -8.71 0.35 3.82
C GLY A 730 -7.42 -0.35 4.25
N VAL A 731 -6.75 0.21 5.25
CA VAL A 731 -5.61 -0.45 5.90
C VAL A 731 -6.11 -1.63 6.73
N HIS A 732 -5.64 -2.83 6.41
CA HIS A 732 -5.90 -4.04 7.18
C HIS A 732 -4.99 -4.04 8.40
N ARG A 733 -5.54 -3.72 9.57
CA ARG A 733 -4.75 -3.60 10.82
C ARG A 733 -4.32 -4.96 11.35
N GLY A 734 -5.07 -6.03 11.06
CA GLY A 734 -4.75 -7.38 11.48
C GLY A 734 -4.58 -7.49 12.98
N ALA A 735 -5.63 -7.13 13.74
CA ALA A 735 -5.54 -7.13 15.19
C ALA A 735 -5.59 -8.55 15.75
N ASP A 736 -6.53 -9.38 15.28
CA ASP A 736 -6.54 -10.79 15.59
C ASP A 736 -5.54 -11.53 14.72
N ASP A 737 -5.52 -11.24 13.45
CA ASP A 737 -4.66 -11.82 12.44
C ASP A 737 -3.52 -10.85 12.03
N ASN A 738 -2.25 -10.87 12.61
CA ASN A 738 -1.95 -11.73 13.77
C ASN A 738 -1.18 -10.92 14.85
N ALA A 739 -1.59 -9.66 15.10
CA ALA A 739 -1.02 -8.91 16.21
C ALA A 739 -1.28 -9.60 17.57
N SER A 740 -2.40 -10.32 17.68
CA SER A 740 -2.78 -11.09 18.88
C SER A 740 -1.80 -12.23 19.17
N GLY A 741 -1.41 -12.99 18.15
CA GLY A 741 -0.43 -14.07 18.27
C GLY A 741 0.96 -13.56 18.62
N VAL A 742 1.42 -12.49 17.97
CA VAL A 742 2.70 -11.85 18.30
C VAL A 742 2.70 -11.35 19.75
N ALA A 743 1.62 -10.69 20.18
CA ALA A 743 1.48 -10.22 21.57
C ALA A 743 1.56 -11.38 22.56
N ALA A 744 0.84 -12.48 22.32
CA ALA A 744 0.87 -13.67 23.16
C ALA A 744 2.27 -14.31 23.22
N MET A 745 2.98 -14.37 22.08
CA MET A 745 4.36 -14.85 22.01
C MET A 745 5.31 -13.98 22.88
N LEU A 746 5.16 -12.65 22.81
CA LEU A 746 5.98 -11.73 23.61
C LEU A 746 5.71 -11.85 25.10
N GLU A 747 4.47 -12.07 25.50
CA GLU A 747 4.10 -12.34 26.90
C GLU A 747 4.69 -13.66 27.40
N ILE A 748 4.72 -14.71 26.58
CA ILE A 748 5.40 -15.98 26.90
C ILE A 748 6.89 -15.73 27.09
N ALA A 749 7.52 -14.98 26.19
CA ALA A 749 8.94 -14.63 26.28
C ALA A 749 9.25 -13.86 27.57
N GLN A 750 8.44 -12.84 27.89
CA GLN A 750 8.55 -12.03 29.10
C GLN A 750 8.49 -12.91 30.36
N SER A 751 7.44 -13.72 30.46
CA SER A 751 7.21 -14.56 31.63
C SER A 751 8.34 -15.55 31.85
N LEU A 752 8.77 -16.27 30.80
CA LEU A 752 9.84 -17.27 30.92
C LEU A 752 11.21 -16.63 31.19
N ALA A 753 11.54 -15.50 30.55
CA ALA A 753 12.78 -14.77 30.81
C ALA A 753 12.89 -14.30 32.25
N LEU A 754 11.80 -13.71 32.79
CA LEU A 754 11.76 -13.25 34.18
C LEU A 754 11.83 -14.40 35.17
N GLN A 755 11.13 -15.52 34.93
CA GLN A 755 11.22 -16.71 35.77
C GLN A 755 12.63 -17.28 35.81
N LYS A 756 13.30 -17.33 34.66
CA LYS A 756 14.71 -17.76 34.56
C LYS A 756 15.64 -16.83 35.34
N LYS A 757 15.50 -15.52 35.13
CA LYS A 757 16.28 -14.49 35.84
C LYS A 757 16.11 -14.56 37.37
N GLN A 758 14.93 -14.99 37.84
CA GLN A 758 14.63 -15.19 39.25
C GLN A 758 15.09 -16.57 39.78
N GLY A 759 15.70 -17.41 38.96
CA GLY A 759 16.11 -18.77 39.33
C GLY A 759 14.95 -19.77 39.53
N LYS A 760 13.75 -19.42 39.12
CA LYS A 760 12.52 -20.26 39.22
C LYS A 760 12.33 -21.21 38.04
N LEU A 761 13.10 -21.03 36.98
CA LEU A 761 13.01 -21.82 35.75
C LEU A 761 14.40 -22.38 35.42
N GLN A 762 14.45 -23.71 35.26
CA GLN A 762 15.63 -24.40 34.71
C GLN A 762 15.21 -25.08 33.42
N LEU A 763 15.89 -24.72 32.35
CA LEU A 763 15.64 -25.23 31.00
C LEU A 763 16.63 -26.36 30.65
N LYS A 764 16.18 -27.30 29.83
CA LYS A 764 17.00 -28.35 29.22
C LYS A 764 17.25 -28.04 27.75
N HIS A 765 16.26 -27.40 27.09
CA HIS A 765 16.30 -26.99 25.70
C HIS A 765 16.30 -25.45 25.64
N ASP A 766 17.00 -24.89 24.69
CA ASP A 766 16.88 -23.47 24.36
C ASP A 766 15.48 -23.17 23.83
N ILE A 767 14.96 -21.93 24.02
CA ILE A 767 13.67 -21.54 23.46
C ILE A 767 13.91 -20.43 22.44
N LEU A 768 13.56 -20.70 21.19
CA LEU A 768 13.56 -19.73 20.10
C LEU A 768 12.19 -19.06 20.01
N PHE A 769 12.13 -17.77 20.20
CA PHE A 769 10.97 -16.94 19.89
C PHE A 769 11.13 -16.34 18.52
N ALA A 770 10.11 -16.53 17.66
CA ALA A 770 10.19 -16.19 16.26
C ALA A 770 8.95 -15.44 15.79
N ALA A 771 9.12 -14.20 15.29
CA ALA A 771 8.09 -13.51 14.56
C ALA A 771 8.36 -13.72 13.06
N TRP A 772 7.48 -14.49 12.41
CA TRP A 772 7.61 -14.85 11.00
C TRP A 772 7.04 -13.77 10.10
N SER A 773 7.65 -13.49 8.96
CA SER A 773 7.10 -12.63 7.94
C SER A 773 6.76 -13.39 6.66
N GLY A 774 5.83 -12.89 5.86
CA GLY A 774 5.42 -13.53 4.62
C GLY A 774 4.55 -14.77 4.80
N GLU A 775 3.88 -14.90 5.93
CA GLU A 775 2.86 -15.93 6.19
C GLU A 775 1.72 -15.78 5.20
N GLU A 776 1.17 -14.57 5.09
CA GLU A 776 0.08 -14.15 4.21
C GLU A 776 0.38 -14.30 2.70
N MET A 777 1.64 -14.47 2.38
CA MET A 777 2.14 -14.69 1.02
C MET A 777 2.53 -16.15 0.75
N GLY A 778 2.18 -17.08 1.65
CA GLY A 778 2.42 -18.49 1.52
C GLY A 778 3.57 -19.03 2.37
N LEU A 779 3.63 -18.65 3.64
CA LEU A 779 4.55 -19.17 4.68
C LEU A 779 6.04 -18.91 4.36
N LEU A 780 6.35 -17.80 3.65
CA LEU A 780 7.68 -17.61 3.06
C LEU A 780 8.80 -17.55 4.11
N GLY A 781 8.57 -16.87 5.23
CA GLY A 781 9.58 -16.67 6.26
C GLY A 781 9.85 -17.92 7.08
N SER A 782 8.82 -18.61 7.54
CA SER A 782 8.97 -19.87 8.30
C SER A 782 9.57 -20.98 7.44
N ALA A 783 9.16 -21.10 6.18
CA ALA A 783 9.73 -22.06 5.23
C ALA A 783 11.21 -21.74 4.96
N HIS A 784 11.55 -20.48 4.70
CA HIS A 784 12.94 -20.06 4.52
C HIS A 784 13.80 -20.40 5.75
N PHE A 785 13.29 -20.13 6.95
CA PHE A 785 13.98 -20.48 8.19
C PHE A 785 14.18 -22.00 8.33
N ALA A 786 13.11 -22.78 8.12
CA ALA A 786 13.17 -24.24 8.24
C ALA A 786 14.11 -24.89 7.22
N ASP A 787 14.15 -24.37 5.99
CA ASP A 787 15.05 -24.87 4.94
C ASP A 787 16.52 -24.52 5.20
N ARG A 788 16.78 -23.35 5.82
CA ARG A 788 18.15 -22.88 6.12
C ARG A 788 18.54 -23.01 7.58
N PHE A 789 17.83 -23.82 8.33
CA PHE A 789 18.02 -23.97 9.78
C PHE A 789 19.50 -24.28 10.15
N TYR A 790 20.11 -25.26 9.50
CA TYR A 790 21.49 -25.64 9.79
C TYR A 790 22.54 -24.69 9.18
N GLU A 791 22.17 -23.78 8.30
CA GLU A 791 23.02 -22.68 7.87
C GLU A 791 23.06 -21.60 8.95
N THR A 792 21.91 -21.34 9.58
CA THR A 792 21.77 -20.36 10.68
C THR A 792 22.38 -20.88 11.99
N TYR A 793 22.19 -22.19 12.28
CA TYR A 793 22.67 -22.84 13.50
C TYR A 793 23.61 -24.01 13.21
N PRO A 794 24.83 -23.76 12.67
CA PRO A 794 25.76 -24.83 12.27
C PRO A 794 26.31 -25.65 13.43
N HIS A 795 26.19 -25.14 14.66
CA HIS A 795 26.64 -25.81 15.89
C HIS A 795 25.67 -26.87 16.41
N LEU A 796 24.44 -26.87 15.92
CA LEU A 796 23.43 -27.85 16.35
C LEU A 796 23.60 -29.20 15.64
N PRO A 797 23.26 -30.32 16.31
CA PRO A 797 23.33 -31.66 15.71
C PRO A 797 22.47 -31.77 14.45
N LYS A 798 23.10 -32.15 13.34
CA LYS A 798 22.37 -32.36 12.06
C LYS A 798 21.69 -33.71 12.02
N VAL A 799 20.44 -33.70 11.55
CA VAL A 799 19.63 -34.87 11.33
C VAL A 799 19.64 -35.25 9.83
N GLU A 800 19.65 -36.55 9.51
CA GLU A 800 19.60 -36.99 8.13
C GLU A 800 18.28 -36.68 7.44
N GLY A 801 18.30 -36.54 6.11
CA GLY A 801 17.10 -36.40 5.29
C GLY A 801 16.37 -35.06 5.38
N ASN A 802 17.08 -33.94 5.61
CA ASN A 802 16.48 -32.61 5.70
C ASN A 802 15.37 -32.49 6.79
N LYS A 803 15.46 -33.31 7.83
CA LYS A 803 14.59 -33.26 9.02
C LYS A 803 15.24 -32.42 10.10
N LEU A 804 14.44 -31.91 11.02
CA LEU A 804 14.89 -31.07 12.13
C LEU A 804 14.68 -31.72 13.52
N TYR A 805 13.79 -32.72 13.62
CA TYR A 805 13.60 -33.45 14.87
C TYR A 805 14.65 -34.53 15.03
N PRO A 806 15.26 -34.75 16.22
CA PRO A 806 14.94 -34.16 17.53
C PRO A 806 15.72 -32.88 17.89
N THR A 807 16.51 -32.32 17.00
CA THR A 807 17.23 -31.04 17.26
C THR A 807 16.26 -29.90 17.55
N VAL A 808 15.16 -29.84 16.82
CA VAL A 808 14.00 -29.03 17.19
C VAL A 808 12.97 -29.97 17.83
N VAL A 809 12.73 -29.78 19.12
CA VAL A 809 11.95 -30.69 19.98
C VAL A 809 10.46 -30.54 19.70
N ALA A 810 9.99 -29.30 19.53
CA ALA A 810 8.59 -28.94 19.26
C ALA A 810 8.51 -27.54 18.67
N CYS A 811 7.42 -27.28 17.93
CA CYS A 811 7.07 -25.95 17.47
C CYS A 811 5.65 -25.57 17.94
N PHE A 812 5.55 -24.47 18.66
CA PHE A 812 4.30 -23.85 19.10
C PHE A 812 3.99 -22.66 18.22
N ASN A 813 2.80 -22.63 17.62
CA ASN A 813 2.32 -21.55 16.78
C ASN A 813 1.15 -20.82 17.44
N LEU A 814 1.12 -19.52 17.33
CA LEU A 814 0.08 -18.66 17.87
C LEU A 814 -0.47 -17.83 16.71
N ASP A 815 -1.70 -18.12 16.32
CA ASP A 815 -2.31 -17.51 15.17
C ASP A 815 -3.79 -17.27 15.42
N MET A 816 -4.21 -15.99 15.35
CA MET A 816 -5.56 -15.54 15.68
C MET A 816 -6.02 -16.01 17.06
N VAL A 817 -5.34 -15.55 18.11
CA VAL A 817 -5.62 -15.94 19.52
C VAL A 817 -6.33 -14.84 20.32
N GLY A 818 -6.72 -13.74 19.68
CA GLY A 818 -7.33 -12.58 20.34
C GLY A 818 -8.86 -12.63 20.41
N ARG A 819 -9.54 -13.56 19.77
CA ARG A 819 -11.02 -13.60 19.68
C ARG A 819 -11.64 -14.79 20.43
N LEU A 820 -11.08 -15.18 21.57
CA LEU A 820 -11.64 -16.25 22.39
C LEU A 820 -13.12 -15.97 22.72
N ARG A 821 -13.99 -16.83 22.22
CA ARG A 821 -15.43 -16.79 22.42
C ARG A 821 -15.87 -17.95 23.33
N GLU A 822 -16.19 -19.10 22.73
CA GLU A 822 -16.69 -20.28 23.43
C GLU A 822 -15.54 -21.22 23.85
N GLN A 823 -14.51 -21.36 23.01
CA GLN A 823 -13.41 -22.30 23.26
C GLN A 823 -12.13 -21.91 22.50
N LEU A 824 -11.01 -22.40 23.00
CA LEU A 824 -9.72 -22.40 22.30
C LEU A 824 -9.61 -23.67 21.47
N VAL A 825 -9.15 -23.57 20.25
CA VAL A 825 -8.81 -24.72 19.42
C VAL A 825 -7.32 -24.94 19.44
N LEU A 826 -6.90 -26.14 19.81
CA LEU A 826 -5.52 -26.59 19.72
C LEU A 826 -5.41 -27.60 18.59
N GLN A 827 -4.68 -27.22 17.54
CA GLN A 827 -4.49 -27.99 16.31
C GLN A 827 -3.13 -28.68 16.29
N GLY A 828 -2.98 -29.71 15.46
CA GLY A 828 -1.74 -30.45 15.34
C GLY A 828 -1.54 -31.55 16.39
N ILE A 829 -2.60 -31.93 17.10
CA ILE A 829 -2.55 -32.95 18.17
C ILE A 829 -2.07 -34.29 17.66
N GLY A 830 -2.36 -34.63 16.40
CA GLY A 830 -1.91 -35.88 15.79
C GLY A 830 -0.41 -35.94 15.52
N SER A 831 0.31 -34.84 15.61
CA SER A 831 1.77 -34.81 15.44
C SER A 831 2.55 -35.51 16.59
N SER A 832 1.91 -35.69 17.75
CA SER A 832 2.52 -36.41 18.88
C SER A 832 1.47 -36.92 19.87
N PRO A 833 1.62 -38.15 20.39
CA PRO A 833 0.74 -38.68 21.45
C PRO A 833 0.93 -37.92 22.79
N PHE A 834 2.02 -37.19 22.94
CA PHE A 834 2.35 -36.42 24.13
C PHE A 834 1.33 -35.31 24.45
N TRP A 835 0.72 -34.71 23.42
CA TRP A 835 -0.05 -33.48 23.54
C TRP A 835 -1.28 -33.61 24.44
N LYS A 836 -2.06 -34.67 24.31
CA LYS A 836 -3.31 -34.82 25.07
C LYS A 836 -3.07 -34.74 26.57
N GLY A 837 -2.12 -35.52 27.08
CA GLY A 837 -1.79 -35.52 28.50
C GLY A 837 -1.15 -34.24 29.00
N GLU A 838 -0.36 -33.58 28.16
CA GLU A 838 0.28 -32.30 28.52
C GLU A 838 -0.73 -31.14 28.58
N ILE A 839 -1.62 -31.05 27.60
CA ILE A 839 -2.70 -30.06 27.56
C ILE A 839 -3.62 -30.24 28.77
N GLU A 840 -4.02 -31.47 29.09
CA GLU A 840 -4.85 -31.75 30.27
C GLU A 840 -4.22 -31.23 31.56
N ARG A 841 -2.94 -31.54 31.78
CA ARG A 841 -2.21 -31.11 32.97
C ARG A 841 -2.09 -29.58 33.07
N ARG A 842 -1.72 -28.89 31.97
CA ARG A 842 -1.51 -27.42 32.00
C ARG A 842 -2.81 -26.66 32.01
N ASN A 843 -3.82 -27.17 31.30
CA ASN A 843 -5.14 -26.54 31.29
C ASN A 843 -5.89 -26.71 32.63
N ALA A 844 -5.60 -27.71 33.42
CA ALA A 844 -6.14 -27.84 34.78
C ALA A 844 -5.84 -26.60 35.64
N VAL A 845 -4.75 -25.87 35.35
CA VAL A 845 -4.36 -24.64 36.05
C VAL A 845 -5.05 -23.39 35.47
N VAL A 846 -5.28 -23.40 34.14
CA VAL A 846 -5.80 -22.21 33.42
C VAL A 846 -7.31 -22.25 33.28
N GLY A 847 -7.88 -23.46 33.06
CA GLY A 847 -9.33 -23.69 33.03
C GLY A 847 -10.02 -23.15 31.76
N LEU A 848 -9.33 -23.18 30.59
CA LEU A 848 -9.94 -22.79 29.33
C LEU A 848 -10.79 -23.94 28.77
N PRO A 849 -11.95 -23.66 28.19
CA PRO A 849 -12.61 -24.61 27.29
C PRO A 849 -11.72 -24.84 26.06
N VAL A 850 -11.34 -26.11 25.80
CA VAL A 850 -10.41 -26.44 24.70
C VAL A 850 -11.00 -27.51 23.82
N THR A 851 -10.91 -27.32 22.50
CA THR A 851 -11.16 -28.31 21.47
C THR A 851 -9.82 -28.78 20.88
N LEU A 852 -9.65 -30.10 20.74
CA LEU A 852 -8.45 -30.72 20.20
C LEU A 852 -8.68 -31.18 18.77
N GLN A 853 -7.85 -30.69 17.83
CA GLN A 853 -7.88 -31.10 16.42
C GLN A 853 -6.62 -31.86 16.06
N THR A 854 -6.81 -33.04 15.44
CA THR A 854 -5.72 -33.96 15.11
C THR A 854 -4.92 -33.54 13.88
N ASP A 855 -5.51 -32.81 12.94
CA ASP A 855 -4.85 -32.39 11.68
C ASP A 855 -3.59 -31.57 11.96
N SER A 856 -2.50 -31.92 11.28
CA SER A 856 -1.19 -31.26 11.38
C SER A 856 -0.76 -30.61 10.05
N TYR A 857 -1.51 -30.79 8.96
CA TYR A 857 -1.32 -30.09 7.69
C TYR A 857 -2.09 -28.76 7.70
N LEU A 858 -1.65 -27.85 8.54
CA LEU A 858 -2.32 -26.58 8.78
C LEU A 858 -1.92 -25.51 7.73
N PRO A 859 -2.80 -24.60 7.33
CA PRO A 859 -2.45 -23.47 6.46
C PRO A 859 -1.78 -22.32 7.24
N THR A 860 -0.83 -22.63 8.10
CA THR A 860 -0.11 -21.70 8.98
C THR A 860 1.38 -22.05 9.04
N ASP A 861 2.21 -21.20 9.64
CA ASP A 861 3.64 -21.41 9.82
C ASP A 861 4.01 -22.75 10.46
N ALA A 862 3.12 -23.32 11.28
CA ALA A 862 3.31 -24.64 11.88
C ALA A 862 3.58 -25.75 10.85
N SER A 863 2.99 -25.66 9.65
CA SER A 863 3.19 -26.64 8.58
C SER A 863 4.63 -26.70 8.08
N SER A 864 5.33 -25.58 8.03
CA SER A 864 6.75 -25.51 7.64
C SER A 864 7.60 -26.40 8.54
N PHE A 865 7.23 -26.55 9.81
CA PHE A 865 7.94 -27.34 10.81
C PHE A 865 7.45 -28.81 10.84
N PHE A 866 6.13 -29.03 10.72
CA PHE A 866 5.60 -30.38 10.63
C PHE A 866 6.20 -31.19 9.47
N LEU A 867 6.34 -30.54 8.30
CA LEU A 867 6.98 -31.14 7.12
C LEU A 867 8.46 -31.49 7.35
N LYS A 868 9.11 -30.85 8.32
CA LYS A 868 10.48 -31.16 8.78
C LYS A 868 10.54 -32.24 9.88
N GLY A 869 9.39 -32.86 10.20
CA GLY A 869 9.29 -33.93 11.18
C GLY A 869 9.21 -33.44 12.62
N ILE A 870 8.79 -32.21 12.89
CA ILE A 870 8.69 -31.63 14.23
C ILE A 870 7.28 -31.79 14.75
N PRO A 871 7.10 -32.27 16.01
CA PRO A 871 5.82 -32.17 16.70
C PRO A 871 5.35 -30.72 16.81
N ILE A 872 4.11 -30.44 16.40
CA ILE A 872 3.55 -29.08 16.40
C ILE A 872 2.34 -28.97 17.31
N LEU A 873 2.08 -27.78 17.81
CA LEU A 873 0.84 -27.43 18.49
C LEU A 873 0.51 -25.96 18.13
N SER A 874 -0.63 -25.74 17.47
CA SER A 874 -1.08 -24.41 17.07
C SER A 874 -2.31 -24.01 17.86
N ALA A 875 -2.29 -22.78 18.43
CA ALA A 875 -3.41 -22.18 19.13
C ALA A 875 -4.19 -21.27 18.20
N PHE A 876 -5.52 -21.40 18.19
CA PHE A 876 -6.44 -20.70 17.31
C PHE A 876 -7.79 -20.45 17.98
N THR A 877 -8.42 -19.29 17.80
CA THR A 877 -9.73 -18.96 18.43
C THR A 877 -10.91 -18.98 17.47
N GLY A 878 -10.69 -19.42 16.23
CA GLY A 878 -11.72 -19.57 15.21
C GLY A 878 -11.81 -18.39 14.26
N SER A 879 -12.37 -18.63 13.08
CA SER A 879 -12.58 -17.59 12.06
C SER A 879 -13.72 -16.64 12.46
N HIS A 880 -13.66 -15.43 11.93
CA HIS A 880 -14.67 -14.40 12.17
C HIS A 880 -14.94 -13.55 10.91
N SER A 881 -16.02 -12.78 10.91
CA SER A 881 -16.47 -12.01 9.74
C SER A 881 -15.54 -10.87 9.36
N GLU A 882 -14.67 -10.44 10.25
CA GLU A 882 -13.69 -9.37 10.06
C GLU A 882 -12.35 -9.89 9.53
N TYR A 883 -12.15 -11.22 9.49
CA TYR A 883 -10.93 -11.85 8.96
C TYR A 883 -10.59 -11.33 7.56
N HIS A 884 -9.34 -10.94 7.34
CA HIS A 884 -8.83 -10.38 6.08
C HIS A 884 -9.61 -9.13 5.59
N THR A 885 -10.11 -8.32 6.53
CA THR A 885 -10.75 -7.03 6.23
C THR A 885 -10.19 -5.91 7.10
N PRO A 886 -10.33 -4.64 6.71
CA PRO A 886 -9.96 -3.49 7.55
C PRO A 886 -10.70 -3.40 8.89
N ARG A 887 -11.74 -4.22 9.08
CA ARG A 887 -12.53 -4.28 10.31
C ARG A 887 -11.90 -5.15 11.41
N ASP A 888 -10.84 -5.90 11.11
CA ASP A 888 -10.08 -6.59 12.16
C ASP A 888 -9.25 -5.60 12.96
N THR A 889 -9.84 -5.11 14.05
CA THR A 889 -9.32 -3.99 14.84
C THR A 889 -9.18 -4.34 16.33
N PRO A 890 -8.30 -3.64 17.08
CA PRO A 890 -8.01 -3.89 18.47
C PRO A 890 -9.25 -3.91 19.41
N GLU A 891 -10.24 -3.08 19.09
CA GLU A 891 -11.45 -2.93 19.90
C GLU A 891 -12.31 -4.20 19.94
N LEU A 892 -12.10 -5.12 19.02
CA LEU A 892 -12.86 -6.36 18.91
C LEU A 892 -12.22 -7.53 19.67
N LEU A 893 -11.03 -7.35 20.23
CA LEU A 893 -10.29 -8.42 20.89
C LEU A 893 -10.75 -8.69 22.32
N ASN A 894 -10.66 -9.96 22.71
CA ASN A 894 -10.81 -10.44 24.09
C ASN A 894 -9.42 -10.57 24.74
N TYR A 895 -8.88 -9.48 25.25
CA TYR A 895 -7.54 -9.43 25.84
C TYR A 895 -7.37 -10.37 27.06
N ASP A 896 -8.41 -10.55 27.89
CA ASP A 896 -8.39 -11.51 28.99
C ASP A 896 -8.30 -12.95 28.48
N GLY A 897 -8.99 -13.24 27.39
CA GLY A 897 -8.92 -14.52 26.69
C GLY A 897 -7.52 -14.78 26.13
N ALA A 898 -6.97 -13.81 25.41
CA ALA A 898 -5.62 -13.88 24.84
C ALA A 898 -4.53 -14.08 25.91
N ALA A 899 -4.61 -13.37 27.02
CA ALA A 899 -3.70 -13.54 28.17
C ALA A 899 -3.78 -14.96 28.77
N LYS A 900 -4.97 -15.54 28.89
CA LYS A 900 -5.15 -16.93 29.34
C LYS A 900 -4.58 -17.94 28.35
N ILE A 901 -4.73 -17.69 27.05
CA ILE A 901 -4.14 -18.53 25.98
C ILE A 901 -2.62 -18.45 26.06
N ALA A 902 -2.05 -17.25 26.13
CA ALA A 902 -0.62 -17.05 26.33
C ALA A 902 -0.10 -17.80 27.57
N ARG A 903 -0.87 -17.77 28.68
CA ARG A 903 -0.52 -18.53 29.91
C ARG A 903 -0.53 -20.02 29.68
N LEU A 904 -1.54 -20.57 29.01
CA LEU A 904 -1.62 -22.00 28.72
C LEU A 904 -0.44 -22.45 27.83
N MET A 905 -0.21 -21.76 26.73
CA MET A 905 0.88 -22.05 25.81
C MET A 905 2.26 -21.83 26.46
N GLY A 906 2.39 -20.83 27.32
CA GLY A 906 3.60 -20.58 28.13
C GLY A 906 3.89 -21.71 29.12
N LEU A 907 2.86 -22.26 29.79
CA LEU A 907 3.02 -23.42 30.67
C LEU A 907 3.40 -24.68 29.90
N ILE A 908 2.85 -24.93 28.70
CA ILE A 908 3.22 -26.04 27.83
C ILE A 908 4.65 -25.86 27.35
N THR A 909 5.01 -24.67 26.85
CA THR A 909 6.37 -24.33 26.40
C THR A 909 7.38 -24.57 27.54
N ARG A 910 7.09 -24.04 28.73
CA ARG A 910 7.92 -24.22 29.93
C ARG A 910 8.15 -25.71 30.24
N SER A 911 7.06 -26.49 30.20
CA SER A 911 7.10 -27.93 30.51
C SER A 911 8.00 -28.69 29.53
N VAL A 912 7.79 -28.51 28.24
CA VAL A 912 8.56 -29.16 27.19
C VAL A 912 10.02 -28.72 27.24
N ALA A 913 10.28 -27.41 27.36
CA ALA A 913 11.65 -26.89 27.41
C ALA A 913 12.43 -27.26 28.67
N SER A 914 11.76 -27.65 29.77
CA SER A 914 12.39 -28.07 31.03
C SER A 914 12.50 -29.60 31.18
N SER A 915 11.93 -30.39 30.27
CA SER A 915 11.87 -31.86 30.36
C SER A 915 13.03 -32.50 29.60
N GLU A 916 13.48 -33.66 30.14
CA GLU A 916 14.38 -34.56 29.40
C GLU A 916 13.60 -35.49 28.46
N THR A 917 12.30 -35.66 28.70
CA THR A 917 11.42 -36.44 27.82
C THR A 917 10.80 -35.46 26.81
N ILE A 918 11.14 -35.64 25.56
CA ILE A 918 10.64 -34.83 24.45
C ILE A 918 9.40 -35.46 23.80
N PRO A 919 8.50 -34.63 23.20
CA PRO A 919 7.37 -35.14 22.43
C PRO A 919 7.85 -36.03 21.27
N GLU A 920 7.31 -37.26 21.14
CA GLU A 920 7.63 -38.15 20.03
C GLU A 920 6.88 -37.71 18.77
N PHE A 921 7.58 -37.59 17.64
CA PHE A 921 6.96 -37.22 16.36
C PHE A 921 6.17 -38.37 15.76
N THR A 922 4.94 -38.11 15.34
CA THR A 922 4.07 -39.01 14.61
C THR A 922 3.78 -38.44 13.23
N GLU A 923 4.18 -39.16 12.19
CA GLU A 923 3.88 -38.78 10.81
C GLU A 923 2.39 -39.05 10.52
N GLN A 924 1.71 -38.09 9.94
CA GLN A 924 0.36 -38.22 9.44
C GLN A 924 0.36 -38.38 7.92
N LYS A 925 -0.63 -39.11 7.39
CA LYS A 925 -0.83 -39.14 5.94
C LYS A 925 -1.21 -37.74 5.46
N ALA A 926 -0.51 -37.27 4.42
CA ALA A 926 -0.93 -36.07 3.74
C ALA A 926 -2.36 -36.24 3.21
N PRO A 927 -3.22 -35.22 3.29
CA PRO A 927 -4.52 -35.25 2.64
C PRO A 927 -4.34 -35.59 1.17
N GLU A 928 -5.12 -36.58 0.66
CA GLU A 928 -4.94 -37.14 -0.70
C GLU A 928 -5.10 -36.10 -1.83
N ASN A 929 -5.39 -34.80 -1.51
CA ASN A 929 -5.75 -33.77 -2.46
C ASN A 929 -5.10 -32.41 -2.15
N GLN A 930 -3.79 -32.33 -1.95
CA GLN A 930 -3.05 -31.05 -2.05
C GLN A 930 -2.77 -30.70 -3.54
N GLY A 931 -3.82 -30.61 -4.34
CA GLY A 931 -3.75 -29.92 -5.62
C GLY A 931 -3.67 -28.41 -5.36
N ALA A 932 -2.83 -27.69 -6.14
CA ALA A 932 -2.77 -26.24 -6.12
C ALA A 932 -4.18 -25.64 -6.06
N ARG A 933 -4.44 -24.73 -5.12
CA ARG A 933 -5.71 -24.02 -4.99
C ARG A 933 -6.08 -23.44 -6.35
N ALA A 934 -6.95 -24.13 -7.10
CA ALA A 934 -7.56 -23.57 -8.27
C ALA A 934 -8.34 -22.32 -7.83
N ALA A 935 -8.19 -21.19 -8.52
CA ALA A 935 -8.85 -19.96 -8.14
C ALA A 935 -10.35 -20.22 -8.02
N MET A 936 -10.91 -20.14 -6.83
CA MET A 936 -12.34 -20.29 -6.59
C MET A 936 -13.09 -19.25 -7.40
N THR A 937 -13.78 -19.66 -8.44
CA THR A 937 -14.53 -18.76 -9.34
C THR A 937 -15.92 -18.43 -8.80
N ALA A 938 -16.47 -19.27 -7.92
CA ALA A 938 -17.78 -19.12 -7.33
C ALA A 938 -17.71 -18.64 -5.89
N TYR A 939 -18.65 -17.82 -5.48
CA TYR A 939 -18.79 -17.24 -4.16
C TYR A 939 -20.18 -17.50 -3.60
N LEU A 940 -20.23 -18.10 -2.41
CA LEU A 940 -21.47 -18.35 -1.66
C LEU A 940 -21.68 -17.34 -0.52
N GLY A 941 -20.62 -16.77 0.03
CA GLY A 941 -20.69 -15.92 1.21
C GLY A 941 -20.88 -16.68 2.52
N SER A 942 -20.64 -17.99 2.51
CA SER A 942 -20.53 -18.82 3.72
C SER A 942 -19.14 -18.67 4.33
N ILE A 943 -19.07 -18.64 5.65
CA ILE A 943 -17.83 -18.52 6.41
C ILE A 943 -17.69 -19.81 7.23
N PRO A 944 -16.86 -20.77 6.77
CA PRO A 944 -16.60 -21.99 7.51
C PRO A 944 -16.00 -21.71 8.88
N ASP A 945 -16.38 -22.50 9.86
CA ASP A 945 -15.71 -22.54 11.16
C ASP A 945 -14.56 -23.55 11.12
N TYR A 946 -13.35 -23.06 10.89
CA TYR A 946 -12.16 -23.89 10.89
C TYR A 946 -11.80 -24.43 12.29
N ALA A 947 -12.52 -23.97 13.33
CA ALA A 947 -12.41 -24.40 14.71
C ALA A 947 -13.37 -25.54 15.07
N GLN A 948 -14.17 -26.05 14.12
CA GLN A 948 -15.08 -27.13 14.39
C GLN A 948 -14.34 -28.39 14.90
N GLY A 949 -14.86 -29.04 15.96
CA GLY A 949 -14.37 -30.34 16.39
C GLY A 949 -14.71 -31.44 15.39
N ASP A 950 -14.61 -32.73 15.80
CA ASP A 950 -14.97 -33.88 14.98
C ASP A 950 -16.47 -33.95 14.68
N ILE A 951 -16.92 -33.00 13.82
CA ILE A 951 -18.30 -32.89 13.35
C ILE A 951 -18.33 -33.37 11.89
N GLN A 952 -19.25 -34.32 11.60
CA GLN A 952 -19.52 -34.67 10.20
C GLN A 952 -20.25 -33.51 9.49
N GLY A 953 -19.59 -32.87 8.52
CA GLY A 953 -20.03 -31.70 7.83
C GLY A 953 -19.13 -30.48 8.08
N VAL A 954 -19.55 -29.33 7.60
CA VAL A 954 -18.85 -28.05 7.82
C VAL A 954 -19.75 -27.08 8.58
N LEU A 955 -19.38 -26.80 9.81
CA LEU A 955 -20.02 -25.77 10.63
C LEU A 955 -19.74 -24.40 10.03
N LEU A 956 -20.73 -23.55 9.95
CA LEU A 956 -20.57 -22.16 9.53
C LEU A 956 -20.48 -21.25 10.75
N SER A 957 -19.36 -20.53 10.89
CA SER A 957 -19.22 -19.45 11.89
C SER A 957 -20.10 -18.26 11.54
N GLY A 958 -20.42 -18.10 10.24
CA GLY A 958 -21.29 -17.03 9.74
C GLY A 958 -21.63 -17.14 8.28
N VAL A 959 -22.44 -16.16 7.83
CA VAL A 959 -22.68 -15.90 6.42
C VAL A 959 -22.54 -14.42 6.14
N SER A 960 -21.92 -14.05 5.04
CA SER A 960 -21.77 -12.65 4.65
C SER A 960 -23.13 -11.99 4.46
N LYS A 961 -23.32 -10.83 5.08
CA LYS A 961 -24.52 -10.02 4.90
C LYS A 961 -24.73 -9.77 3.40
N ASP A 962 -25.96 -9.98 2.91
CA ASP A 962 -26.33 -9.86 1.49
C ASP A 962 -25.63 -10.85 0.53
N GLY A 963 -24.86 -11.81 1.05
CA GLY A 963 -24.27 -12.90 0.27
C GLY A 963 -25.31 -13.91 -0.23
N PRO A 964 -24.97 -14.74 -1.25
CA PRO A 964 -25.86 -15.77 -1.79
C PRO A 964 -26.42 -16.71 -0.73
N ALA A 965 -25.59 -17.23 0.17
CA ALA A 965 -26.01 -18.12 1.26
C ALA A 965 -26.97 -17.43 2.23
N ALA A 966 -26.69 -16.19 2.63
CA ALA A 966 -27.59 -15.41 3.50
C ALA A 966 -28.95 -15.17 2.83
N LYS A 967 -28.95 -14.81 1.55
CA LYS A 967 -30.20 -14.61 0.75
C LYS A 967 -31.00 -15.88 0.61
N ALA A 968 -30.35 -17.04 0.56
CA ALA A 968 -30.99 -18.34 0.51
C ALA A 968 -31.58 -18.77 1.88
N GLY A 969 -31.18 -18.14 2.99
CA GLY A 969 -31.66 -18.46 4.35
C GLY A 969 -30.70 -19.33 5.19
N VAL A 970 -29.49 -19.56 4.70
CA VAL A 970 -28.41 -20.18 5.49
C VAL A 970 -27.95 -19.20 6.57
N GLN A 971 -27.61 -19.73 7.75
CA GLN A 971 -27.30 -18.93 8.94
C GLN A 971 -25.99 -19.38 9.61
N ALA A 972 -25.45 -18.54 10.49
CA ALA A 972 -24.41 -18.97 11.42
C ALA A 972 -24.88 -20.18 12.25
N LYS A 973 -23.96 -21.08 12.56
CA LYS A 973 -24.20 -22.37 13.28
C LYS A 973 -24.95 -23.43 12.44
N ASP A 974 -25.22 -23.21 11.16
CA ASP A 974 -25.61 -24.30 10.27
C ASP A 974 -24.41 -25.21 9.97
N ILE A 975 -24.63 -26.49 9.91
CA ILE A 975 -23.60 -27.47 9.50
C ILE A 975 -23.93 -27.89 8.05
N VAL A 976 -23.09 -27.52 7.12
CA VAL A 976 -23.22 -27.93 5.72
C VAL A 976 -22.89 -29.41 5.62
N ILE A 977 -23.84 -30.24 5.19
CA ILE A 977 -23.69 -31.68 5.04
C ILE A 977 -23.74 -32.15 3.58
N GLU A 978 -24.26 -31.29 2.68
CA GLU A 978 -24.26 -31.51 1.23
C GLU A 978 -24.26 -30.18 0.49
N LEU A 979 -23.53 -30.09 -0.62
CA LEU A 979 -23.50 -28.93 -1.51
C LEU A 979 -23.46 -29.39 -2.96
N ALA A 980 -24.43 -28.93 -3.78
CA ALA A 980 -24.54 -29.30 -5.19
C ALA A 980 -24.61 -30.83 -5.42
N GLY A 981 -25.33 -31.56 -4.54
CA GLY A 981 -25.45 -33.01 -4.60
C GLY A 981 -24.26 -33.80 -4.05
N ARG A 982 -23.25 -33.10 -3.51
CA ARG A 982 -22.05 -33.69 -2.93
C ARG A 982 -22.14 -33.76 -1.43
N LYS A 983 -21.86 -34.94 -0.86
CA LYS A 983 -21.72 -35.09 0.57
C LYS A 983 -20.51 -34.27 1.06
N VAL A 984 -20.71 -33.55 2.14
CA VAL A 984 -19.70 -32.74 2.81
C VAL A 984 -19.46 -33.37 4.19
N GLU A 985 -18.33 -34.01 4.38
CA GLU A 985 -17.94 -34.62 5.65
C GLU A 985 -16.95 -33.75 6.44
N ASN A 986 -16.18 -32.93 5.74
CA ASN A 986 -15.12 -32.07 6.31
C ASN A 986 -14.93 -30.81 5.46
N ILE A 987 -14.01 -29.94 5.89
CA ILE A 987 -13.72 -28.68 5.22
C ILE A 987 -13.15 -28.85 3.81
N TYR A 988 -12.43 -29.94 3.55
CA TYR A 988 -11.86 -30.21 2.23
C TYR A 988 -12.97 -30.54 1.23
N ASP A 989 -13.92 -31.41 1.61
CA ASP A 989 -15.07 -31.74 0.78
C ASP A 989 -15.89 -30.51 0.45
N TYR A 990 -16.04 -29.60 1.43
CA TYR A 990 -16.73 -28.33 1.25
C TYR A 990 -16.02 -27.41 0.26
N THR A 991 -14.70 -27.27 0.38
CA THR A 991 -13.87 -26.49 -0.54
C THR A 991 -14.00 -27.03 -1.96
N TYR A 992 -13.90 -28.34 -2.14
CA TYR A 992 -14.07 -29.01 -3.45
C TYR A 992 -15.49 -28.83 -4.01
N ALA A 993 -16.49 -28.86 -3.15
CA ALA A 993 -17.88 -28.60 -3.60
C ALA A 993 -18.04 -27.17 -4.09
N ILE A 994 -17.42 -26.16 -3.41
CA ILE A 994 -17.44 -24.76 -3.86
C ILE A 994 -16.71 -24.57 -5.19
N GLU A 995 -15.54 -25.19 -5.35
CA GLU A 995 -14.75 -25.13 -6.60
C GLU A 995 -15.53 -25.67 -7.81
N ALA A 996 -16.41 -26.64 -7.57
CA ALA A 996 -17.25 -27.23 -8.60
C ALA A 996 -18.47 -26.35 -8.98
N LEU A 997 -18.79 -25.30 -8.23
CA LEU A 997 -19.95 -24.45 -8.50
C LEU A 997 -19.71 -23.54 -9.72
N LYS A 998 -20.80 -23.22 -10.41
CA LYS A 998 -20.85 -22.20 -11.47
C LYS A 998 -21.50 -20.93 -10.94
N ALA A 999 -20.83 -19.80 -11.11
CA ALA A 999 -21.42 -18.50 -10.82
C ALA A 999 -22.65 -18.26 -11.70
N GLY A 1000 -23.77 -17.81 -11.08
CA GLY A 1000 -25.04 -17.55 -11.77
C GLY A 1000 -25.94 -18.78 -11.95
N GLN A 1001 -25.48 -20.01 -11.64
CA GLN A 1001 -26.31 -21.20 -11.73
C GLN A 1001 -26.88 -21.57 -10.36
N GLU A 1002 -28.22 -21.65 -10.25
CA GLU A 1002 -28.87 -22.11 -9.02
C GLU A 1002 -28.49 -23.56 -8.69
N THR A 1003 -28.11 -23.77 -7.44
CA THR A 1003 -27.74 -25.09 -6.88
C THR A 1003 -28.38 -25.26 -5.50
N GLU A 1004 -28.28 -26.48 -4.94
CA GLU A 1004 -28.80 -26.78 -3.61
C GLU A 1004 -27.67 -26.86 -2.58
N ILE A 1005 -27.88 -26.27 -1.42
CA ILE A 1005 -27.09 -26.45 -0.21
C ILE A 1005 -27.95 -27.09 0.87
N VAL A 1006 -27.48 -28.18 1.47
CA VAL A 1006 -28.17 -28.88 2.54
C VAL A 1006 -27.41 -28.66 3.83
N VAL A 1007 -28.09 -28.15 4.82
CA VAL A 1007 -27.51 -27.91 6.13
C VAL A 1007 -28.26 -28.62 7.23
N ARG A 1008 -27.57 -28.96 8.29
CA ARG A 1008 -28.15 -29.39 9.55
C ARG A 1008 -28.17 -28.22 10.52
N ARG A 1009 -29.36 -27.75 10.87
CA ARG A 1009 -29.58 -26.68 11.85
C ARG A 1009 -30.14 -27.32 13.12
N LYS A 1010 -29.32 -27.42 14.17
CA LYS A 1010 -29.61 -28.24 15.36
C LYS A 1010 -29.86 -29.70 14.94
N GLU A 1011 -31.09 -30.24 15.12
CA GLU A 1011 -31.46 -31.59 14.74
C GLU A 1011 -32.22 -31.69 13.41
N GLU A 1012 -32.45 -30.54 12.73
CA GLU A 1012 -33.26 -30.46 11.53
C GLU A 1012 -32.40 -30.33 10.27
N VAL A 1013 -32.69 -31.12 9.24
CA VAL A 1013 -32.03 -31.05 7.95
C VAL A 1013 -32.84 -30.11 7.03
N LEU A 1014 -32.22 -29.01 6.62
CA LEU A 1014 -32.84 -28.01 5.77
C LEU A 1014 -32.14 -27.96 4.41
N ARG A 1015 -32.94 -27.73 3.35
CA ARG A 1015 -32.46 -27.60 1.98
C ARG A 1015 -32.75 -26.20 1.47
N PHE A 1016 -31.72 -25.53 0.93
CA PHE A 1016 -31.82 -24.18 0.39
C PHE A 1016 -31.33 -24.14 -1.04
N LYS A 1017 -32.04 -23.39 -1.89
CA LYS A 1017 -31.58 -23.06 -3.23
C LYS A 1017 -30.72 -21.82 -3.17
N VAL A 1018 -29.52 -21.89 -3.67
CA VAL A 1018 -28.55 -20.81 -3.64
C VAL A 1018 -27.98 -20.57 -5.04
N THR A 1019 -27.85 -19.30 -5.44
CA THR A 1019 -27.22 -18.95 -6.72
C THR A 1019 -25.87 -18.31 -6.43
N PRO A 1020 -24.77 -19.04 -6.62
CA PRO A 1020 -23.41 -18.52 -6.40
C PRO A 1020 -23.16 -17.29 -7.27
N GLN A 1021 -22.42 -16.32 -6.75
CA GLN A 1021 -21.93 -15.16 -7.49
C GLN A 1021 -20.52 -15.39 -8.00
N SER A 1022 -20.10 -14.63 -9.02
CA SER A 1022 -18.68 -14.60 -9.42
C SER A 1022 -17.82 -13.97 -8.33
N ARG A 1023 -16.68 -14.54 -8.06
CA ARG A 1023 -15.69 -14.00 -7.12
C ARG A 1023 -14.78 -12.95 -7.78
N GLN A 1024 -14.71 -12.92 -9.10
CA GLN A 1024 -13.85 -12.02 -9.91
C GLN A 1024 -14.64 -10.84 -10.50
#